data_d7675faf6a16c3cc2d58c09ab968272d
#
_entry.id   d7675faf6a16c3cc2d58c09ab968272d
#
_cell.length_a   1.000
_cell.length_b   1.000
_cell.length_c   1.000
_cell.angle_alpha   90.00
_cell.angle_beta   90.00
_cell.angle_gamma   90.00
#
_symmetry.space_group_name_H-M   'P 1'
#
loop_
_entity.id
_entity.type
_entity.pdbx_description
1 polymer ?
#
loop_
_entity_poly.entity_id
_entity_poly.type
_entity_poly.pdbx_seq_one_letter_code
_entity_poly.pdbx_strand_id
1 'polypeptide(L)'
;MRKPVMRGWTETVRELGLLPQGRLRGVLHLTYTYCFPLNPDFTGVGYQPSATPDRVVDTQPGSHFSSMHVPQSSADTSAAVAVPAQGDAAPPSSEPRRPPQRHDLNGLRGVAIALVVVFHIWMGRVSGGVDVFLTLSGFFFTASLLRSAESGASLNPITRISRVLRRLGPPLLITLFTVAVASVFLLPRTRWADLGDQLVAGVFYFVNWQLATTANDYLAADPSVSPVQHLWSVAVQFQFYLLAIAVVFGLAWVRRVARPEGPRSLRPVTFAVIFAVIAVVSFVYAADGVRRHQAWNYYDTGARLWEIMLGAAVAAVFAARSGNTAAEPSARDTRTCSAARGALAVVGIGVIVACGFLVDGVAAFPGPLALIPVLATIALIVAGSETAVAATLSNRFFAWLGSIAFPLYLWHWPLLIFYLSATDRSHVDMLGGLGIVAASVALAFLTVRLVERPTQSTTFTPARIAVTACAVVAAVAVTASSIGWNAYISRSIDAVQANGSIDELTHPGALELTDGIRADTADVIPPLYSAPEDLPATTIEGCIADFETREAISCSYGDVDATRTIVLAGSSHAEHWVTALDALGREHGFAVVTFLKMGCPLSVNTMPMLGPNEYPDCLDWTRTVLSDIADMQPDYVFTTATRPREDAPGDFTPPWYASVWQQLTADGVGILGIRDTPWLAYRAIDCLADGGTAVSCGIPRDDALDPVNPALASSFQLGGFSALDLSDAVCDDFVCRAEQGNVLIYRDEHHLTATYVRTLTTELGRQIGSATGWWAGP
;
A
#
# COMPACT_ATOMS: atom_id res chain seq x y z
N MET A 1 -39.23 1.37 -6.75
CA MET A 1 -39.37 -0.01 -7.23
C MET A 1 -38.39 -0.87 -6.46
N ARG A 2 -38.84 -1.75 -5.60
CA ARG A 2 -37.97 -2.56 -4.71
C ARG A 2 -37.98 -4.01 -5.16
N LYS A 3 -36.78 -4.64 -5.12
CA LYS A 3 -36.38 -6.05 -5.34
C LYS A 3 -35.98 -6.40 -6.78
N PRO A 4 -34.68 -6.71 -7.00
CA PRO A 4 -34.26 -8.13 -7.08
C PRO A 4 -32.78 -8.41 -6.67
N VAL A 5 -32.27 -8.04 -5.51
CA VAL A 5 -30.85 -8.35 -5.15
C VAL A 5 -30.70 -9.62 -4.27
N MET A 6 -31.75 -10.16 -3.69
CA MET A 6 -31.67 -11.36 -2.85
C MET A 6 -31.92 -12.71 -3.56
N ARG A 7 -32.32 -12.72 -4.82
CA ARG A 7 -32.56 -13.99 -5.54
C ARG A 7 -31.29 -14.65 -6.12
N GLY A 8 -30.29 -13.88 -6.50
CA GLY A 8 -29.06 -14.42 -7.10
C GLY A 8 -28.22 -15.29 -6.14
N TRP A 9 -28.18 -14.93 -4.85
CA TRP A 9 -27.36 -15.66 -3.88
C TRP A 9 -27.89 -17.04 -3.50
N THR A 10 -29.20 -17.24 -3.55
CA THR A 10 -29.83 -18.54 -3.25
C THR A 10 -29.73 -19.53 -4.42
N GLU A 11 -29.58 -19.04 -5.65
CA GLU A 11 -29.43 -19.90 -6.83
C GLU A 11 -28.01 -20.39 -6.98
N THR A 12 -26.99 -19.57 -6.74
CA THR A 12 -25.57 -19.96 -6.82
C THR A 12 -25.19 -21.02 -5.77
N VAL A 13 -25.77 -20.96 -4.57
CA VAL A 13 -25.55 -21.98 -3.54
C VAL A 13 -26.30 -23.29 -3.84
N ARG A 14 -27.35 -23.22 -4.65
CA ARG A 14 -28.13 -24.39 -5.09
C ARG A 14 -27.43 -25.17 -6.18
N GLU A 15 -26.70 -24.50 -7.06
CA GLU A 15 -25.95 -25.16 -8.16
C GLU A 15 -24.68 -25.90 -7.66
N LEU A 16 -24.15 -25.52 -6.48
CA LEU A 16 -22.97 -26.16 -5.89
C LEU A 16 -23.25 -27.45 -5.09
N GLY A 17 -24.51 -27.90 -4.99
CA GLY A 17 -24.86 -29.23 -4.46
C GLY A 17 -24.50 -29.51 -2.99
N LEU A 18 -24.23 -28.51 -2.18
CA LEU A 18 -23.53 -28.66 -0.89
C LEU A 18 -24.42 -28.65 0.37
N LEU A 19 -25.78 -28.72 0.29
CA LEU A 19 -26.59 -28.80 1.55
C LEU A 19 -27.97 -29.46 1.36
N PRO A 20 -28.36 -30.44 2.19
CA PRO A 20 -29.73 -30.88 2.36
C PRO A 20 -30.47 -29.91 3.28
N GLN A 21 -31.66 -29.49 2.86
CA GLN A 21 -32.52 -28.55 3.57
C GLN A 21 -33.11 -29.15 4.85
N GLY A 22 -33.09 -28.39 5.93
CA GLY A 22 -34.03 -28.55 7.02
C GLY A 22 -33.52 -28.53 8.48
N ARG A 23 -32.24 -28.81 8.75
CA ARG A 23 -31.72 -28.93 10.12
C ARG A 23 -30.73 -27.86 10.62
N LEU A 24 -30.21 -27.03 9.72
CA LEU A 24 -29.16 -26.07 10.10
C LEU A 24 -29.65 -24.82 10.86
N ARG A 25 -30.89 -24.38 10.61
CA ARG A 25 -31.41 -23.17 11.31
C ARG A 25 -31.60 -23.37 12.82
N GLY A 26 -32.05 -24.53 13.25
CA GLY A 26 -32.24 -24.82 14.65
C GLY A 26 -30.92 -25.02 15.41
N VAL A 27 -29.96 -25.68 14.80
CA VAL A 27 -28.65 -25.96 15.40
C VAL A 27 -27.81 -24.68 15.51
N LEU A 28 -27.80 -23.83 14.48
CA LEU A 28 -27.11 -22.55 14.54
C LEU A 28 -27.68 -21.60 15.60
N HIS A 29 -29.00 -21.53 15.76
CA HIS A 29 -29.63 -20.66 16.76
C HIS A 29 -29.40 -21.16 18.19
N LEU A 30 -29.50 -22.46 18.44
CA LEU A 30 -29.21 -23.06 19.74
C LEU A 30 -27.72 -23.05 20.07
N THR A 31 -26.84 -23.35 19.11
CA THR A 31 -25.41 -23.33 19.31
C THR A 31 -24.89 -21.92 19.54
N TYR A 32 -25.46 -20.89 18.87
CA TYR A 32 -25.05 -19.50 19.03
C TYR A 32 -25.49 -18.93 20.41
N THR A 33 -26.62 -19.32 20.93
CA THR A 33 -27.15 -18.76 22.20
C THR A 33 -26.59 -19.45 23.46
N TYR A 34 -26.28 -20.75 23.34
CA TYR A 34 -25.83 -21.55 24.49
C TYR A 34 -24.39 -22.04 24.42
N CYS A 35 -23.84 -22.26 23.23
CA CYS A 35 -22.49 -22.81 23.06
C CYS A 35 -21.37 -21.77 23.04
N PHE A 36 -21.70 -20.51 22.85
CA PHE A 36 -20.73 -19.42 22.87
C PHE A 36 -21.08 -18.35 23.90
N PRO A 37 -21.27 -18.72 25.21
CA PRO A 37 -21.36 -17.74 26.29
C PRO A 37 -19.97 -17.05 26.30
N LEU A 38 -19.97 -15.74 26.15
CA LEU A 38 -18.77 -14.94 26.22
C LEU A 38 -18.35 -14.85 27.68
N ASN A 39 -17.31 -15.57 28.04
CA ASN A 39 -16.71 -15.52 29.36
C ASN A 39 -16.21 -14.07 29.61
N PRO A 40 -16.55 -13.43 30.74
CA PRO A 40 -16.09 -12.09 31.08
C PRO A 40 -14.59 -11.94 31.18
N ASP A 41 -13.82 -13.04 31.21
CA ASP A 41 -12.38 -13.06 31.29
C ASP A 41 -11.65 -12.76 29.95
N PHE A 42 -12.36 -12.41 28.90
CA PHE A 42 -11.84 -12.20 27.54
C PHE A 42 -11.10 -10.88 27.32
N THR A 43 -10.51 -10.31 28.36
CA THR A 43 -9.95 -8.98 28.27
C THR A 43 -8.46 -8.94 28.52
N GLY A 44 -7.66 -8.75 27.51
CA GLY A 44 -6.34 -8.13 27.67
C GLY A 44 -5.16 -8.84 27.06
N VAL A 45 -4.73 -8.31 25.96
CA VAL A 45 -3.32 -8.27 25.59
C VAL A 45 -2.78 -6.89 25.97
N GLY A 46 -2.40 -6.75 27.21
CA GLY A 46 -1.52 -5.69 27.68
C GLY A 46 -0.13 -6.31 27.78
N TYR A 47 0.80 -5.87 26.96
CA TYR A 47 2.21 -6.15 27.14
C TYR A 47 2.64 -5.53 28.47
N GLN A 48 2.89 -6.34 29.50
CA GLN A 48 3.63 -5.90 30.67
C GLN A 48 4.97 -6.64 30.70
N PRO A 49 6.09 -5.93 30.90
CA PRO A 49 7.34 -6.57 31.23
C PRO A 49 7.18 -7.27 32.60
N SER A 50 7.67 -8.49 32.68
CA SER A 50 7.82 -9.23 33.92
C SER A 50 8.68 -8.40 34.88
N ALA A 51 8.07 -7.81 35.88
CA ALA A 51 8.80 -7.31 37.03
C ALA A 51 9.17 -8.50 37.89
N THR A 52 10.43 -8.81 37.96
CA THR A 52 11.01 -9.61 39.05
C THR A 52 10.82 -8.84 40.35
N PRO A 53 10.44 -9.48 41.44
CA PRO A 53 10.36 -8.81 42.73
C PRO A 53 11.78 -8.53 43.20
N ASP A 54 12.23 -7.29 43.15
CA ASP A 54 13.42 -6.83 43.85
C ASP A 54 13.13 -6.88 45.35
N ARG A 55 13.94 -7.68 46.03
CA ARG A 55 14.12 -7.57 47.47
C ARG A 55 14.70 -6.19 47.78
N VAL A 56 13.92 -5.38 48.46
CA VAL A 56 14.40 -4.17 49.10
C VAL A 56 15.33 -4.58 50.25
N VAL A 57 16.60 -4.37 50.06
CA VAL A 57 17.57 -4.31 51.15
C VAL A 57 17.73 -2.85 51.48
N ASP A 58 17.21 -2.48 52.64
CA ASP A 58 17.34 -1.17 53.25
C ASP A 58 18.73 -1.06 53.81
N THR A 59 19.58 -0.20 53.27
CA THR A 59 20.86 0.20 53.89
C THR A 59 20.80 1.70 54.12
N GLN A 60 20.59 2.08 55.38
CA GLN A 60 21.00 3.39 55.84
C GLN A 60 22.34 3.28 56.65
N PRO A 61 23.24 4.21 56.53
CA PRO A 61 24.52 4.18 57.19
C PRO A 61 24.53 4.96 58.54
N GLY A 62 25.05 4.32 59.51
CA GLY A 62 26.03 4.80 60.48
C GLY A 62 25.66 5.79 61.55
N SER A 63 25.75 5.41 62.83
CA SER A 63 26.70 6.00 63.77
C SER A 63 26.66 5.29 65.12
N HIS A 64 27.81 4.78 65.51
CA HIS A 64 28.49 4.73 66.76
C HIS A 64 27.79 4.45 68.13
N PHE A 65 28.43 3.55 68.85
CA PHE A 65 28.82 3.41 70.24
C PHE A 65 28.13 2.36 71.09
N SER A 66 28.96 1.34 71.39
CA SER A 66 29.40 0.78 72.66
C SER A 66 28.44 0.10 73.60
N SER A 67 28.74 -1.19 73.71
CA SER A 67 29.10 -1.95 74.91
C SER A 67 28.04 -2.47 75.89
N MET A 68 28.15 -3.75 76.05
CA MET A 68 28.24 -4.53 77.31
C MET A 68 26.98 -5.11 77.95
N HIS A 69 27.11 -6.44 78.05
CA HIS A 69 26.77 -7.32 79.15
C HIS A 69 25.45 -8.08 79.18
N VAL A 70 25.59 -9.39 79.07
CA VAL A 70 24.84 -10.52 79.56
C VAL A 70 24.82 -10.49 81.09
N PRO A 71 23.91 -11.14 81.94
CA PRO A 71 23.39 -12.49 81.77
C PRO A 71 21.96 -12.78 82.32
N GLN A 72 21.48 -13.94 81.84
CA GLN A 72 20.69 -15.00 82.53
C GLN A 72 19.75 -14.71 83.70
N SER A 73 18.54 -15.29 83.64
CA SER A 73 18.11 -16.39 84.56
C SER A 73 16.57 -16.40 84.71
N SER A 74 16.03 -17.55 84.42
CA SER A 74 15.07 -18.40 85.15
C SER A 74 13.62 -17.92 85.53
N ALA A 75 12.75 -18.78 85.09
CA ALA A 75 11.73 -19.52 85.87
C ALA A 75 10.41 -18.90 86.26
N ASP A 76 9.41 -19.57 85.78
CA ASP A 76 8.19 -20.06 86.48
C ASP A 76 6.97 -19.12 86.68
N THR A 77 5.92 -19.72 86.29
CA THR A 77 4.58 -19.93 86.91
C THR A 77 3.38 -19.35 86.19
N SER A 78 2.55 -20.33 85.89
CA SER A 78 1.16 -20.34 85.47
C SER A 78 0.24 -19.27 86.10
N ALA A 79 -0.61 -18.68 85.24
CA ALA A 79 -2.01 -18.43 85.64
C ALA A 79 -2.85 -18.20 84.33
N ALA A 80 -3.86 -19.03 84.19
CA ALA A 80 -4.89 -18.92 83.16
C ALA A 80 -5.82 -17.75 83.47
N VAL A 81 -6.03 -16.86 82.48
CA VAL A 81 -7.15 -15.95 82.45
C VAL A 81 -7.78 -15.93 81.06
N ALA A 82 -9.09 -16.02 81.08
CA ALA A 82 -10.01 -16.23 79.98
C ALA A 82 -9.93 -15.16 78.88
N VAL A 83 -10.09 -15.65 77.68
CA VAL A 83 -10.23 -14.88 76.41
C VAL A 83 -11.64 -14.38 76.29
N PRO A 84 -11.92 -13.11 75.97
CA PRO A 84 -13.17 -12.68 75.36
C PRO A 84 -13.09 -12.78 73.84
N ALA A 85 -14.22 -13.20 73.26
CA ALA A 85 -14.44 -13.53 71.88
C ALA A 85 -14.08 -12.45 70.88
N GLN A 86 -13.51 -12.93 69.85
CA GLN A 86 -13.49 -12.55 68.43
C GLN A 86 -14.29 -11.36 68.00
N GLY A 87 -13.65 -10.33 67.53
CA GLY A 87 -14.17 -9.43 66.53
C GLY A 87 -13.92 -10.05 65.14
N ASP A 88 -14.98 -10.10 64.33
CA ASP A 88 -14.93 -10.54 62.94
C ASP A 88 -13.87 -9.78 62.12
N ALA A 89 -12.84 -10.49 61.73
CA ALA A 89 -11.92 -9.99 60.72
C ALA A 89 -12.68 -9.96 59.39
N ALA A 90 -12.85 -8.76 58.85
CA ALA A 90 -13.34 -8.57 57.50
C ALA A 90 -12.53 -9.41 56.52
N PRO A 91 -13.15 -10.11 55.56
CA PRO A 91 -12.42 -10.89 54.56
C PRO A 91 -11.47 -9.96 53.80
N PRO A 92 -10.26 -10.45 53.44
CA PRO A 92 -9.31 -9.66 52.69
C PRO A 92 -10.01 -9.17 51.41
N SER A 93 -9.97 -7.86 51.19
CA SER A 93 -10.47 -7.22 49.96
C SER A 93 -9.88 -7.97 48.77
N SER A 94 -10.75 -8.63 48.01
CA SER A 94 -10.38 -9.30 46.78
C SER A 94 -9.78 -8.26 45.84
N GLU A 95 -8.45 -8.26 45.70
CA GLU A 95 -7.80 -7.54 44.58
C GLU A 95 -8.54 -7.92 43.29
N PRO A 96 -8.91 -6.98 42.45
CA PRO A 96 -9.58 -7.30 41.20
C PRO A 96 -8.64 -8.22 40.38
N ARG A 97 -9.06 -9.48 40.23
CA ARG A 97 -8.34 -10.49 39.42
C ARG A 97 -8.10 -9.89 38.05
N ARG A 98 -6.85 -9.71 37.67
CA ARG A 98 -6.47 -9.33 36.31
C ARG A 98 -7.02 -10.38 35.35
N PRO A 99 -7.74 -9.97 34.29
CA PRO A 99 -8.28 -10.93 33.33
C PRO A 99 -7.15 -11.72 32.65
N PRO A 100 -7.35 -13.02 32.37
CA PRO A 100 -6.34 -13.87 31.74
C PRO A 100 -5.95 -13.32 30.36
N GLN A 101 -4.67 -13.32 30.08
CA GLN A 101 -4.14 -12.91 28.77
C GLN A 101 -4.50 -13.96 27.70
N ARG A 102 -5.00 -13.52 26.53
CA ARG A 102 -5.28 -14.37 25.36
C ARG A 102 -3.99 -14.73 24.63
N HIS A 103 -3.24 -15.69 25.22
CA HIS A 103 -1.99 -16.17 24.64
C HIS A 103 -2.20 -16.86 23.28
N ASP A 104 -3.33 -17.51 23.07
CA ASP A 104 -3.75 -18.13 21.81
C ASP A 104 -3.82 -17.14 20.64
N LEU A 105 -4.41 -15.97 20.85
CA LEU A 105 -4.46 -14.92 19.81
C LEU A 105 -3.10 -14.28 19.55
N ASN A 106 -2.22 -14.25 20.57
CA ASN A 106 -0.84 -13.86 20.32
C ASN A 106 -0.11 -14.91 19.49
N GLY A 107 -0.34 -16.20 19.76
CA GLY A 107 0.16 -17.28 18.93
C GLY A 107 -0.40 -17.28 17.50
N LEU A 108 -1.68 -16.91 17.32
CA LEU A 108 -2.27 -16.71 15.99
C LEU A 108 -1.54 -15.62 15.19
N ARG A 109 -1.14 -14.52 15.84
CA ARG A 109 -0.28 -13.50 15.22
C ARG A 109 1.07 -14.09 14.79
N GLY A 110 1.61 -15.02 15.59
CA GLY A 110 2.84 -15.74 15.24
C GLY A 110 2.67 -16.62 14.00
N VAL A 111 1.57 -17.33 13.86
CA VAL A 111 1.24 -18.10 12.65
C VAL A 111 1.06 -17.17 11.45
N ALA A 112 0.31 -16.10 11.62
CA ALA A 112 0.05 -15.14 10.53
C ALA A 112 1.35 -14.53 9.98
N ILE A 113 2.30 -14.11 10.86
CA ILE A 113 3.58 -13.58 10.37
C ILE A 113 4.45 -14.65 9.72
N ALA A 114 4.43 -15.89 10.21
CA ALA A 114 5.16 -16.97 9.58
C ALA A 114 4.65 -17.24 8.15
N LEU A 115 3.33 -17.22 7.95
CA LEU A 115 2.72 -17.33 6.62
C LEU A 115 3.12 -16.16 5.72
N VAL A 116 3.03 -14.92 6.21
CA VAL A 116 3.47 -13.73 5.44
C VAL A 116 4.92 -13.90 4.98
N VAL A 117 5.84 -14.20 5.88
CA VAL A 117 7.27 -14.34 5.57
C VAL A 117 7.54 -15.47 4.57
N VAL A 118 6.94 -16.66 4.78
CA VAL A 118 7.12 -17.82 3.90
C VAL A 118 6.58 -17.54 2.50
N PHE A 119 5.38 -16.95 2.41
CA PHE A 119 4.76 -16.68 1.11
C PHE A 119 5.47 -15.59 0.34
N HIS A 120 5.96 -14.54 0.99
CA HIS A 120 6.73 -13.48 0.34
C HIS A 120 8.08 -14.00 -0.18
N ILE A 121 8.80 -14.82 0.61
CA ILE A 121 10.16 -15.25 0.25
C ILE A 121 10.17 -16.32 -0.85
N TRP A 122 9.27 -17.31 -0.80
CA TRP A 122 9.36 -18.47 -1.70
C TRP A 122 8.21 -18.64 -2.69
N MET A 123 7.08 -17.97 -2.46
CA MET A 123 5.88 -18.17 -3.30
C MET A 123 5.48 -16.96 -4.12
N GLY A 124 6.04 -15.78 -3.83
CA GLY A 124 5.68 -14.53 -4.51
C GLY A 124 4.18 -14.19 -4.38
N ARG A 125 3.53 -14.62 -3.28
CA ARG A 125 2.08 -14.48 -3.10
C ARG A 125 1.70 -13.86 -1.78
N VAL A 126 0.49 -13.32 -1.69
CA VAL A 126 -0.12 -12.83 -0.46
C VAL A 126 -0.87 -13.96 0.25
N SER A 127 -0.55 -14.18 1.52
CA SER A 127 -1.07 -15.32 2.30
C SER A 127 -2.43 -15.07 2.99
N GLY A 128 -2.98 -13.85 2.96
CA GLY A 128 -4.08 -13.43 3.85
C GLY A 128 -3.67 -13.20 5.31
N GLY A 129 -2.36 -13.34 5.62
CA GLY A 129 -1.84 -13.14 6.98
C GLY A 129 -1.95 -11.68 7.44
N VAL A 130 -1.88 -10.72 6.52
CA VAL A 130 -2.08 -9.29 6.83
C VAL A 130 -3.51 -9.04 7.27
N ASP A 131 -4.52 -9.64 6.61
CA ASP A 131 -5.94 -9.52 6.95
C ASP A 131 -6.25 -10.09 8.35
N VAL A 132 -5.54 -11.17 8.74
CA VAL A 132 -5.56 -11.69 10.12
C VAL A 132 -5.02 -10.63 11.09
N PHE A 133 -3.90 -9.97 10.76
CA PHE A 133 -3.35 -8.89 11.61
C PHE A 133 -4.28 -7.70 11.73
N LEU A 134 -4.88 -7.25 10.64
CA LEU A 134 -5.81 -6.12 10.62
C LEU A 134 -7.03 -6.43 11.49
N THR A 135 -7.65 -7.60 11.32
CA THR A 135 -8.80 -8.04 12.13
C THR A 135 -8.46 -8.13 13.62
N LEU A 136 -7.32 -8.75 13.99
CA LEU A 136 -6.87 -8.84 15.39
C LEU A 136 -6.54 -7.45 15.97
N SER A 137 -6.00 -6.53 15.17
CA SER A 137 -5.70 -5.17 15.61
C SER A 137 -6.97 -4.41 15.93
N GLY A 138 -8.00 -4.52 15.09
CA GLY A 138 -9.34 -3.96 15.36
C GLY A 138 -9.91 -4.51 16.66
N PHE A 139 -9.85 -5.82 16.84
CA PHE A 139 -10.35 -6.48 18.06
C PHE A 139 -9.62 -6.01 19.33
N PHE A 140 -8.31 -6.10 19.39
CA PHE A 140 -7.55 -5.78 20.60
C PHE A 140 -7.57 -4.30 20.95
N PHE A 141 -7.43 -3.44 19.95
CA PHE A 141 -7.41 -2.01 20.18
C PHE A 141 -8.75 -1.51 20.70
N THR A 142 -9.84 -1.91 20.05
CA THR A 142 -11.20 -1.54 20.47
C THR A 142 -11.56 -2.11 21.85
N ALA A 143 -11.23 -3.37 22.12
CA ALA A 143 -11.43 -3.97 23.44
C ALA A 143 -10.67 -3.18 24.54
N SER A 144 -9.45 -2.74 24.28
CA SER A 144 -8.68 -1.90 25.21
C SER A 144 -9.30 -0.51 25.39
N LEU A 145 -9.84 0.06 24.31
CA LEU A 145 -10.45 1.40 24.33
C LEU A 145 -11.76 1.41 25.11
N LEU A 146 -12.65 0.44 24.86
CA LEU A 146 -13.93 0.31 25.53
C LEU A 146 -13.79 0.06 27.05
N ARG A 147 -12.90 -0.83 27.45
CA ARG A 147 -12.59 -1.05 28.88
C ARG A 147 -12.15 0.21 29.60
N SER A 148 -11.34 1.01 28.94
CA SER A 148 -10.88 2.27 29.54
C SER A 148 -12.02 3.29 29.65
N ALA A 149 -12.98 3.22 28.72
CA ALA A 149 -14.18 4.04 28.80
C ALA A 149 -15.10 3.63 29.95
N GLU A 150 -15.16 2.32 30.24
CA GLU A 150 -15.97 1.75 31.33
C GLU A 150 -15.35 1.99 32.72
N SER A 151 -14.03 1.89 32.86
CA SER A 151 -13.33 2.05 34.14
C SER A 151 -13.30 3.48 34.68
N GLY A 152 -13.95 4.46 34.02
CA GLY A 152 -13.94 5.86 34.44
C GLY A 152 -12.56 6.54 34.41
N ALA A 153 -11.54 5.85 33.88
CA ALA A 153 -10.21 6.42 33.66
C ALA A 153 -10.31 7.65 32.76
N SER A 154 -9.51 8.65 33.02
CA SER A 154 -9.44 9.88 32.20
C SER A 154 -9.30 9.49 30.73
N LEU A 155 -10.37 9.71 29.96
CA LEU A 155 -10.38 9.52 28.51
C LEU A 155 -9.62 10.72 27.89
N ASN A 156 -8.30 10.61 27.80
CA ASN A 156 -7.48 11.60 27.12
C ASN A 156 -6.98 11.01 25.80
N PRO A 157 -7.43 11.53 24.64
CA PRO A 157 -7.02 11.03 23.32
C PRO A 157 -5.50 11.13 23.11
N ILE A 158 -4.85 12.20 23.57
CA ILE A 158 -3.40 12.42 23.44
C ILE A 158 -2.62 11.29 24.12
N THR A 159 -3.06 10.88 25.32
CA THR A 159 -2.43 9.75 26.04
C THR A 159 -2.56 8.44 25.27
N ARG A 160 -3.66 8.24 24.53
CA ARG A 160 -3.87 7.04 23.72
C ARG A 160 -3.01 7.06 22.47
N ILE A 161 -3.02 8.17 21.74
CA ILE A 161 -2.16 8.38 20.57
C ILE A 161 -0.68 8.22 20.96
N SER A 162 -0.25 8.86 22.05
CA SER A 162 1.14 8.74 22.51
C SER A 162 1.55 7.33 22.90
N ARG A 163 0.60 6.50 23.35
CA ARG A 163 0.86 5.07 23.65
C ARG A 163 1.00 4.25 22.37
N VAL A 164 0.18 4.52 21.36
CA VAL A 164 0.31 3.89 20.03
C VAL A 164 1.64 4.27 19.40
N LEU A 165 1.95 5.57 19.34
CA LEU A 165 3.21 6.07 18.77
C LEU A 165 4.44 5.51 19.50
N ARG A 166 4.42 5.39 20.83
CA ARG A 166 5.54 4.77 21.58
C ARG A 166 5.73 3.30 21.27
N ARG A 167 4.67 2.61 20.86
CA ARG A 167 4.74 1.18 20.51
C ARG A 167 5.20 0.98 19.07
N LEU A 168 4.64 1.71 18.12
CA LEU A 168 4.87 1.50 16.68
C LEU A 168 6.02 2.36 16.14
N GLY A 169 6.15 3.61 16.63
CA GLY A 169 7.06 4.60 16.04
C GLY A 169 8.54 4.21 16.14
N PRO A 170 9.13 4.00 17.33
CA PRO A 170 10.55 3.77 17.42
C PRO A 170 11.07 2.56 16.60
N PRO A 171 10.44 1.38 16.60
CA PRO A 171 10.84 0.29 15.70
C PRO A 171 10.76 0.66 14.22
N LEU A 172 9.66 1.28 13.80
CA LEU A 172 9.45 1.72 12.42
C LEU A 172 10.53 2.72 11.99
N LEU A 173 10.75 3.78 12.76
CA LEU A 173 11.70 4.85 12.42
C LEU A 173 13.15 4.35 12.33
N ILE A 174 13.54 3.44 13.21
CA ILE A 174 14.87 2.82 13.16
C ILE A 174 14.99 1.91 11.93
N THR A 175 13.94 1.16 11.60
CA THR A 175 13.94 0.34 10.36
C THR A 175 14.03 1.22 9.13
N LEU A 176 13.22 2.28 9.02
CA LEU A 176 13.26 3.21 7.89
C LEU A 176 14.64 3.87 7.72
N PHE A 177 15.25 4.30 8.82
CA PHE A 177 16.61 4.83 8.79
C PHE A 177 17.63 3.79 8.30
N THR A 178 17.53 2.55 8.78
CA THR A 178 18.42 1.48 8.35
C THR A 178 18.22 1.14 6.88
N VAL A 179 16.97 1.12 6.41
CA VAL A 179 16.65 0.95 4.97
C VAL A 179 17.23 2.09 4.15
N ALA A 180 17.06 3.34 4.57
CA ALA A 180 17.63 4.50 3.89
C ALA A 180 19.16 4.38 3.75
N VAL A 181 19.86 4.02 4.84
CA VAL A 181 21.31 3.83 4.83
C VAL A 181 21.71 2.65 3.94
N ALA A 182 21.01 1.51 4.03
CA ALA A 182 21.32 0.33 3.21
C ALA A 182 21.11 0.61 1.72
N SER A 183 20.09 1.38 1.36
CA SER A 183 19.78 1.75 -0.02
C SER A 183 20.88 2.53 -0.70
N VAL A 184 21.64 3.35 0.04
CA VAL A 184 22.80 4.08 -0.49
C VAL A 184 23.88 3.13 -1.04
N PHE A 185 23.98 1.91 -0.49
CA PHE A 185 24.99 0.92 -0.87
C PHE A 185 24.47 -0.21 -1.76
N LEU A 186 23.14 -0.45 -1.74
CA LEU A 186 22.55 -1.66 -2.33
C LEU A 186 21.56 -1.35 -3.47
N LEU A 187 21.14 -0.09 -3.65
CA LEU A 187 20.22 0.29 -4.72
C LEU A 187 20.86 1.32 -5.67
N PRO A 188 20.54 1.26 -6.96
CA PRO A 188 20.97 2.28 -7.90
C PRO A 188 20.38 3.65 -7.54
N ARG A 189 21.09 4.72 -7.88
CA ARG A 189 20.68 6.10 -7.58
C ARG A 189 19.38 6.51 -8.26
N THR A 190 19.06 5.87 -9.37
CA THR A 190 17.81 6.04 -10.13
C THR A 190 16.56 5.77 -9.31
N ARG A 191 16.67 4.98 -8.24
CA ARG A 191 15.55 4.59 -7.36
C ARG A 191 15.45 5.42 -6.07
N TRP A 192 16.40 6.34 -5.84
CA TRP A 192 16.47 7.05 -4.55
C TRP A 192 15.37 8.09 -4.36
N ALA A 193 14.88 8.70 -5.44
CA ALA A 193 13.80 9.68 -5.39
C ALA A 193 12.50 9.03 -4.90
N ASP A 194 12.02 8.01 -5.63
CA ASP A 194 10.81 7.27 -5.29
C ASP A 194 10.87 6.67 -3.88
N LEU A 195 12.02 6.06 -3.55
CA LEU A 195 12.24 5.52 -2.21
C LEU A 195 12.25 6.61 -1.15
N GLY A 196 12.84 7.77 -1.42
CA GLY A 196 12.86 8.91 -0.53
C GLY A 196 11.46 9.38 -0.15
N ASP A 197 10.58 9.52 -1.14
CA ASP A 197 9.19 9.91 -0.93
C ASP A 197 8.42 8.86 -0.14
N GLN A 198 8.60 7.59 -0.44
CA GLN A 198 8.01 6.49 0.32
C GLN A 198 8.53 6.40 1.76
N LEU A 199 9.82 6.69 1.99
CA LEU A 199 10.39 6.74 3.33
C LEU A 199 9.78 7.88 4.15
N VAL A 200 9.64 9.08 3.57
CA VAL A 200 8.95 10.21 4.20
C VAL A 200 7.51 9.86 4.51
N ALA A 201 6.79 9.31 3.53
CA ALA A 201 5.42 8.85 3.71
C ALA A 201 5.31 7.78 4.82
N GLY A 202 6.30 6.89 4.92
CA GLY A 202 6.42 5.89 6.00
C GLY A 202 6.62 6.50 7.38
N VAL A 203 7.46 7.53 7.51
CA VAL A 203 7.67 8.28 8.77
C VAL A 203 6.36 8.86 9.29
N PHE A 204 5.49 9.35 8.41
CA PHE A 204 4.23 9.99 8.75
C PHE A 204 3.00 9.07 8.64
N TYR A 205 3.17 7.78 8.40
CA TYR A 205 2.11 6.76 8.29
C TYR A 205 1.10 7.03 7.16
N PHE A 206 1.53 7.50 6.00
CA PHE A 206 0.70 7.64 4.80
C PHE A 206 1.29 6.98 3.53
N VAL A 207 2.27 6.10 3.68
CA VAL A 207 2.92 5.40 2.56
C VAL A 207 1.92 4.60 1.70
N ASN A 208 0.80 4.16 2.27
CA ASN A 208 -0.26 3.51 1.51
C ASN A 208 -0.89 4.45 0.45
N TRP A 209 -1.04 5.72 0.75
CA TRP A 209 -1.54 6.72 -0.20
C TRP A 209 -0.49 7.07 -1.25
N GLN A 210 0.78 7.18 -0.86
CA GLN A 210 1.88 7.36 -1.81
C GLN A 210 1.93 6.21 -2.82
N LEU A 211 1.81 4.95 -2.36
CA LEU A 211 1.80 3.78 -3.24
C LEU A 211 0.54 3.71 -4.12
N ALA A 212 -0.61 4.14 -3.62
CA ALA A 212 -1.84 4.19 -4.40
C ALA A 212 -1.76 5.21 -5.54
N THR A 213 -1.21 6.41 -5.28
CA THR A 213 -1.11 7.49 -6.27
C THR A 213 -0.06 7.24 -7.35
N THR A 214 0.99 6.47 -7.05
CA THR A 214 2.04 6.12 -8.03
C THR A 214 1.66 4.93 -8.91
N ALA A 215 0.43 4.44 -8.82
CA ALA A 215 -0.10 3.28 -9.57
C ALA A 215 0.79 2.03 -9.51
N ASN A 216 1.57 1.91 -8.45
CA ASN A 216 2.42 0.74 -8.24
C ASN A 216 1.51 -0.47 -7.96
N ASP A 217 1.40 -1.36 -8.92
CA ASP A 217 0.81 -2.67 -8.66
C ASP A 217 1.54 -3.31 -7.48
N TYR A 218 0.77 -3.94 -6.57
CA TYR A 218 1.38 -4.75 -5.53
C TYR A 218 1.95 -6.00 -6.19
N LEU A 219 3.16 -5.87 -6.72
CA LEU A 219 3.86 -6.98 -7.33
C LEU A 219 4.37 -7.94 -6.25
N ALA A 220 4.46 -9.20 -6.62
CA ALA A 220 5.29 -10.16 -5.92
C ALA A 220 6.73 -9.61 -5.79
N ALA A 221 7.47 -10.11 -4.81
CA ALA A 221 8.84 -9.67 -4.58
C ALA A 221 9.68 -9.79 -5.87
N ASP A 222 10.07 -8.64 -6.38
CA ASP A 222 10.87 -8.44 -7.56
C ASP A 222 12.01 -7.46 -7.23
N PRO A 223 13.18 -7.50 -7.87
CA PRO A 223 14.26 -6.53 -7.64
C PRO A 223 13.83 -5.07 -7.80
N SER A 224 12.86 -4.79 -8.68
CA SER A 224 12.34 -3.44 -8.95
C SER A 224 11.42 -2.89 -7.86
N VAL A 225 10.89 -3.75 -6.99
CA VAL A 225 9.92 -3.36 -5.96
C VAL A 225 10.58 -2.60 -4.80
N SER A 226 9.86 -1.65 -4.22
CA SER A 226 10.32 -0.86 -3.09
C SER A 226 10.56 -1.68 -1.82
N PRO A 227 11.70 -1.50 -1.12
CA PRO A 227 11.97 -2.17 0.15
C PRO A 227 11.04 -1.75 1.29
N VAL A 228 10.21 -0.72 1.11
CA VAL A 228 9.25 -0.26 2.12
C VAL A 228 7.79 -0.44 1.71
N GLN A 229 7.51 -1.03 0.54
CA GLN A 229 6.15 -1.22 0.01
C GLN A 229 5.21 -1.89 1.03
N HIS A 230 5.67 -2.94 1.73
CA HIS A 230 4.86 -3.67 2.72
C HIS A 230 4.32 -2.79 3.87
N LEU A 231 4.90 -1.63 4.12
CA LEU A 231 4.49 -0.73 5.22
C LEU A 231 3.12 -0.08 5.02
N TRP A 232 2.51 -0.24 3.83
CA TRP A 232 1.15 0.21 3.57
C TRP A 232 0.17 -0.24 4.67
N SER A 233 0.27 -1.49 5.13
CA SER A 233 -0.64 -2.04 6.14
C SER A 233 -0.45 -1.43 7.53
N VAL A 234 0.78 -1.01 7.85
CA VAL A 234 1.11 -0.31 9.10
C VAL A 234 0.50 1.11 9.08
N ALA A 235 0.53 1.78 7.93
CA ALA A 235 -0.10 3.08 7.73
C ALA A 235 -1.63 2.98 7.88
N VAL A 236 -2.29 2.05 7.18
CA VAL A 236 -3.73 1.77 7.32
C VAL A 236 -4.11 1.46 8.76
N GLN A 237 -3.32 0.63 9.44
CA GLN A 237 -3.56 0.28 10.86
C GLN A 237 -3.46 1.50 11.78
N PHE A 238 -2.49 2.39 11.56
CA PHE A 238 -2.34 3.61 12.35
C PHE A 238 -3.49 4.58 12.12
N GLN A 239 -3.91 4.79 10.89
CA GLN A 239 -5.06 5.62 10.51
C GLN A 239 -6.35 5.10 11.15
N PHE A 240 -6.57 3.77 11.16
CA PHE A 240 -7.65 3.15 11.92
C PHE A 240 -7.60 3.48 13.42
N TYR A 241 -6.43 3.44 14.06
CA TYR A 241 -6.33 3.77 15.48
C TYR A 241 -6.77 5.20 15.78
N LEU A 242 -6.41 6.14 14.88
CA LEU A 242 -6.88 7.53 15.00
C LEU A 242 -8.40 7.63 14.84
N LEU A 243 -8.97 6.94 13.84
CA LEU A 243 -10.40 6.90 13.60
C LEU A 243 -11.18 6.28 14.79
N ALA A 244 -10.72 5.15 15.30
CA ALA A 244 -11.36 4.50 16.45
C ALA A 244 -11.31 5.38 17.71
N ILE A 245 -10.20 6.07 17.94
CA ILE A 245 -10.08 7.08 19.01
C ILE A 245 -11.13 8.20 18.77
N ALA A 246 -11.16 8.77 17.57
CA ALA A 246 -12.07 9.86 17.22
C ALA A 246 -13.54 9.47 17.41
N VAL A 247 -13.95 8.28 16.96
CA VAL A 247 -15.32 7.75 17.13
C VAL A 247 -15.67 7.60 18.61
N VAL A 248 -14.81 6.94 19.40
CA VAL A 248 -15.12 6.68 20.82
C VAL A 248 -15.14 7.99 21.63
N PHE A 249 -14.18 8.87 21.42
CA PHE A 249 -14.11 10.14 22.16
C PHE A 249 -15.13 11.16 21.66
N GLY A 250 -15.36 11.21 20.34
CA GLY A 250 -16.39 12.07 19.75
C GLY A 250 -17.78 11.74 20.29
N LEU A 251 -18.15 10.46 20.30
CA LEU A 251 -19.44 10.02 20.87
C LEU A 251 -19.54 10.29 22.37
N ALA A 252 -18.45 10.06 23.11
CA ALA A 252 -18.43 10.38 24.54
C ALA A 252 -18.60 11.89 24.79
N TRP A 253 -17.97 12.72 23.97
CA TRP A 253 -18.09 14.19 24.03
C TRP A 253 -19.50 14.67 23.65
N VAL A 254 -20.06 14.22 22.53
CA VAL A 254 -21.42 14.55 22.07
C VAL A 254 -22.43 14.19 23.16
N ARG A 255 -22.28 13.02 23.77
CA ARG A 255 -23.20 12.58 24.84
C ARG A 255 -23.09 13.46 26.10
N ARG A 256 -21.88 13.90 26.46
CA ARG A 256 -21.67 14.83 27.59
C ARG A 256 -22.35 16.16 27.34
N VAL A 257 -22.28 16.69 26.13
CA VAL A 257 -22.91 17.94 25.74
C VAL A 257 -24.45 17.80 25.72
N ALA A 258 -24.94 16.71 25.11
CA ALA A 258 -26.37 16.49 24.94
C ALA A 258 -27.11 16.09 26.25
N ARG A 259 -26.41 15.44 27.20
CA ARG A 259 -26.99 14.97 28.47
C ARG A 259 -25.97 15.12 29.61
N PRO A 260 -25.80 16.32 30.18
CA PRO A 260 -24.81 16.60 31.23
C PRO A 260 -24.99 15.76 32.49
N GLU A 261 -26.27 15.49 32.88
CA GLU A 261 -26.67 14.73 34.08
C GLU A 261 -26.91 13.25 33.80
N GLY A 262 -26.76 12.78 32.55
CA GLY A 262 -27.04 11.40 32.17
C GLY A 262 -25.89 10.43 32.50
N PRO A 263 -26.13 9.10 32.43
CA PRO A 263 -25.11 8.09 32.66
C PRO A 263 -23.91 8.30 31.67
N ARG A 264 -22.70 8.35 32.22
CA ARG A 264 -21.47 8.66 31.47
C ARG A 264 -20.99 7.52 30.55
N SER A 265 -21.48 6.29 30.75
CA SER A 265 -21.09 5.13 29.95
C SER A 265 -21.89 5.05 28.65
N LEU A 266 -21.21 4.92 27.52
CA LEU A 266 -21.81 4.56 26.24
C LEU A 266 -22.06 3.05 26.22
N ARG A 267 -23.22 2.64 25.70
CA ARG A 267 -23.52 1.21 25.56
C ARG A 267 -22.60 0.60 24.51
N PRO A 268 -21.89 -0.49 24.81
CA PRO A 268 -20.98 -1.13 23.83
C PRO A 268 -21.69 -1.52 22.54
N VAL A 269 -23.00 -1.84 22.59
CA VAL A 269 -23.83 -2.13 21.40
C VAL A 269 -23.84 -0.97 20.40
N THR A 270 -23.82 0.28 20.87
CA THR A 270 -23.76 1.44 19.95
C THR A 270 -22.48 1.43 19.11
N PHE A 271 -21.35 1.09 19.73
CA PHE A 271 -20.07 0.96 18.99
C PHE A 271 -20.09 -0.24 18.05
N ALA A 272 -20.68 -1.37 18.47
CA ALA A 272 -20.81 -2.53 17.60
C ALA A 272 -21.58 -2.21 16.31
N VAL A 273 -22.69 -1.46 16.43
CA VAL A 273 -23.50 -1.03 15.28
C VAL A 273 -22.72 -0.06 14.38
N ILE A 274 -22.07 0.94 14.97
CA ILE A 274 -21.31 1.94 14.19
C ILE A 274 -20.17 1.26 13.43
N PHE A 275 -19.37 0.43 14.09
CA PHE A 275 -18.27 -0.28 13.45
C PHE A 275 -18.76 -1.27 12.38
N ALA A 276 -19.89 -1.94 12.62
CA ALA A 276 -20.49 -2.82 11.62
C ALA A 276 -20.99 -2.04 10.38
N VAL A 277 -21.60 -0.87 10.58
CA VAL A 277 -22.06 -0.01 9.46
C VAL A 277 -20.84 0.46 8.64
N ILE A 278 -19.79 0.96 9.31
CA ILE A 278 -18.56 1.38 8.61
C ILE A 278 -17.96 0.18 7.86
N ALA A 279 -17.92 -1.00 8.47
CA ALA A 279 -17.42 -2.21 7.81
C ALA A 279 -18.23 -2.56 6.56
N VAL A 280 -19.55 -2.47 6.60
CA VAL A 280 -20.39 -2.76 5.41
C VAL A 280 -20.15 -1.75 4.30
N VAL A 281 -20.11 -0.46 4.62
CA VAL A 281 -19.85 0.60 3.63
C VAL A 281 -18.47 0.41 2.98
N SER A 282 -17.44 0.22 3.79
CA SER A 282 -16.07 -0.04 3.34
C SER A 282 -15.98 -1.33 2.50
N PHE A 283 -16.67 -2.42 2.90
CA PHE A 283 -16.69 -3.65 2.13
C PHE A 283 -17.35 -3.50 0.75
N VAL A 284 -18.46 -2.77 0.67
CA VAL A 284 -19.13 -2.49 -0.61
C VAL A 284 -18.20 -1.68 -1.52
N TYR A 285 -17.53 -0.67 -0.97
CA TYR A 285 -16.55 0.13 -1.69
C TYR A 285 -15.37 -0.75 -2.17
N ALA A 286 -14.80 -1.60 -1.30
CA ALA A 286 -13.71 -2.50 -1.66
C ALA A 286 -14.12 -3.52 -2.75
N ALA A 287 -15.34 -4.06 -2.67
CA ALA A 287 -15.84 -5.02 -3.66
C ALA A 287 -16.07 -4.40 -5.04
N ASP A 288 -16.43 -3.12 -5.08
CA ASP A 288 -16.53 -2.35 -6.33
C ASP A 288 -15.13 -2.00 -6.86
N GLY A 289 -14.21 -1.60 -5.97
CA GLY A 289 -12.84 -1.24 -6.31
C GLY A 289 -12.01 -2.37 -6.94
N VAL A 290 -12.25 -3.64 -6.57
CA VAL A 290 -11.60 -4.80 -7.22
C VAL A 290 -11.88 -4.85 -8.73
N ARG A 291 -13.04 -4.34 -9.18
CA ARG A 291 -13.42 -4.36 -10.59
C ARG A 291 -12.96 -3.14 -11.36
N ARG A 292 -12.76 -2.02 -10.67
CA ARG A 292 -12.49 -0.73 -11.32
C ARG A 292 -11.01 -0.37 -11.29
N HIS A 293 -10.38 -0.46 -10.11
CA HIS A 293 -9.01 0.02 -9.86
C HIS A 293 -8.35 -0.81 -8.77
N GLN A 294 -7.94 -2.05 -9.10
CA GLN A 294 -7.38 -2.97 -8.11
C GLN A 294 -6.07 -2.46 -7.48
N ALA A 295 -5.21 -1.80 -8.24
CA ALA A 295 -3.95 -1.25 -7.73
C ALA A 295 -4.21 -0.21 -6.62
N TRP A 296 -5.06 0.78 -6.89
CA TRP A 296 -5.51 1.75 -5.88
C TRP A 296 -6.21 1.07 -4.70
N ASN A 297 -7.20 0.22 -4.99
CA ASN A 297 -8.03 -0.47 -4.00
C ASN A 297 -7.21 -1.30 -3.01
N TYR A 298 -6.07 -1.84 -3.46
CA TYR A 298 -5.18 -2.65 -2.62
C TYR A 298 -4.59 -1.85 -1.45
N TYR A 299 -4.25 -0.59 -1.67
CA TYR A 299 -3.60 0.29 -0.69
C TYR A 299 -4.56 1.22 0.03
N ASP A 300 -5.76 1.45 -0.53
CA ASP A 300 -6.71 2.42 -0.01
C ASP A 300 -7.20 2.05 1.40
N THR A 301 -7.08 3.00 2.32
CA THR A 301 -7.57 2.85 3.69
C THR A 301 -9.08 2.62 3.72
N GLY A 302 -9.86 3.31 2.86
CA GLY A 302 -11.31 3.12 2.77
C GLY A 302 -11.67 1.69 2.38
N ALA A 303 -10.95 1.10 1.45
CA ALA A 303 -11.15 -0.27 0.99
C ALA A 303 -10.72 -1.33 2.01
N ARG A 304 -9.69 -1.05 2.83
CA ARG A 304 -9.14 -1.97 3.85
C ARG A 304 -9.81 -1.87 5.22
N LEU A 305 -10.56 -0.79 5.45
CA LEU A 305 -11.09 -0.46 6.77
C LEU A 305 -12.08 -1.52 7.30
N TRP A 306 -12.84 -2.19 6.44
CA TRP A 306 -13.84 -3.19 6.84
C TRP A 306 -13.24 -4.40 7.59
N GLU A 307 -12.04 -4.83 7.24
CA GLU A 307 -11.35 -5.95 7.89
C GLU A 307 -11.08 -5.64 9.36
N ILE A 308 -10.59 -4.43 9.62
CA ILE A 308 -10.28 -3.94 10.97
C ILE A 308 -11.57 -3.64 11.74
N MET A 309 -12.57 -3.05 11.08
CA MET A 309 -13.84 -2.68 11.69
C MET A 309 -14.69 -3.88 12.08
N LEU A 310 -14.62 -5.00 11.33
CA LEU A 310 -15.25 -6.25 11.76
C LEU A 310 -14.61 -6.77 13.05
N GLY A 311 -13.30 -6.74 13.19
CA GLY A 311 -12.61 -7.06 14.44
C GLY A 311 -13.03 -6.15 15.58
N ALA A 312 -13.17 -4.85 15.33
CA ALA A 312 -13.64 -3.85 16.30
C ALA A 312 -15.10 -4.09 16.71
N ALA A 313 -15.98 -4.41 15.76
CA ALA A 313 -17.38 -4.73 16.03
C ALA A 313 -17.52 -5.98 16.91
N VAL A 314 -16.74 -7.02 16.62
CA VAL A 314 -16.69 -8.24 17.46
C VAL A 314 -16.25 -7.90 18.87
N ALA A 315 -15.22 -7.08 19.08
CA ALA A 315 -14.80 -6.63 20.41
C ALA A 315 -15.91 -5.89 21.16
N ALA A 316 -16.66 -5.04 20.48
CA ALA A 316 -17.76 -4.30 21.06
C ALA A 316 -18.97 -5.21 21.42
N VAL A 317 -19.25 -6.24 20.62
CA VAL A 317 -20.25 -7.27 20.95
C VAL A 317 -19.84 -8.06 22.19
N PHE A 318 -18.55 -8.41 22.31
CA PHE A 318 -18.04 -9.08 23.52
C PHE A 318 -18.21 -8.20 24.77
N ALA A 319 -17.85 -6.92 24.71
CA ALA A 319 -18.04 -5.98 25.80
C ALA A 319 -19.53 -5.84 26.20
N ALA A 320 -20.43 -5.79 25.20
CA ALA A 320 -21.88 -5.68 25.47
C ALA A 320 -22.47 -6.88 26.22
N ARG A 321 -21.95 -8.08 25.97
CA ARG A 321 -22.45 -9.31 26.57
C ARG A 321 -21.86 -9.58 27.96
N SER A 322 -20.67 -9.08 28.25
CA SER A 322 -20.04 -9.23 29.57
C SER A 322 -20.84 -8.57 30.71
N GLY A 323 -21.74 -7.67 30.40
CA GLY A 323 -22.66 -7.04 31.37
C GLY A 323 -23.94 -7.84 31.72
N ASN A 324 -24.25 -8.92 31.00
CA ASN A 324 -25.45 -9.74 31.23
C ASN A 324 -25.02 -11.10 31.78
N THR A 325 -25.22 -11.30 33.09
CA THR A 325 -25.03 -12.60 33.76
C THR A 325 -26.04 -13.60 33.22
N ALA A 326 -25.59 -14.60 32.48
CA ALA A 326 -26.41 -15.71 31.99
C ALA A 326 -26.43 -16.87 33.00
N ALA A 327 -27.56 -17.58 33.02
CA ALA A 327 -27.78 -18.80 33.82
C ALA A 327 -26.75 -19.88 33.50
N GLU A 328 -26.36 -20.70 34.50
CA GLU A 328 -25.40 -21.79 34.33
C GLU A 328 -25.92 -22.84 33.33
N PRO A 329 -25.15 -23.21 32.30
CA PRO A 329 -25.54 -24.23 31.31
C PRO A 329 -25.46 -25.64 31.90
N SER A 330 -26.33 -26.56 31.42
CA SER A 330 -26.32 -27.96 31.84
C SER A 330 -25.05 -28.70 31.33
N ALA A 331 -24.62 -29.76 32.06
CA ALA A 331 -23.41 -30.54 31.74
C ALA A 331 -23.45 -31.23 30.35
N ARG A 332 -24.62 -31.43 29.78
CA ARG A 332 -24.78 -32.00 28.41
C ARG A 332 -24.59 -30.92 27.33
N ASP A 333 -25.04 -29.71 27.60
CA ASP A 333 -24.87 -28.56 26.74
C ASP A 333 -23.38 -28.14 26.64
N THR A 334 -22.65 -28.27 27.75
CA THR A 334 -21.20 -27.94 27.79
C THR A 334 -20.34 -28.83 26.90
N ARG A 335 -20.64 -30.14 26.77
CA ARG A 335 -19.86 -31.06 25.89
C ARG A 335 -20.13 -30.81 24.42
N THR A 336 -21.36 -30.62 24.02
CA THR A 336 -21.73 -30.34 22.62
C THR A 336 -21.17 -28.98 22.21
N CYS A 337 -21.22 -28.01 23.08
CA CYS A 337 -20.62 -26.67 22.85
C CYS A 337 -19.10 -26.72 22.75
N SER A 338 -18.44 -27.54 23.57
CA SER A 338 -16.99 -27.69 23.49
C SER A 338 -16.55 -28.32 22.15
N ALA A 339 -17.26 -29.34 21.67
CA ALA A 339 -16.97 -29.97 20.37
C ALA A 339 -17.20 -29.00 19.20
N ALA A 340 -18.29 -28.22 19.23
CA ALA A 340 -18.58 -27.22 18.19
C ALA A 340 -17.51 -26.10 18.15
N ARG A 341 -17.08 -25.61 19.31
CA ARG A 341 -15.98 -24.62 19.42
C ARG A 341 -14.65 -25.19 18.94
N GLY A 342 -14.36 -26.46 19.27
CA GLY A 342 -13.17 -27.16 18.78
C GLY A 342 -13.18 -27.29 17.26
N ALA A 343 -14.29 -27.73 16.67
CA ALA A 343 -14.46 -27.84 15.22
C ALA A 343 -14.29 -26.47 14.52
N LEU A 344 -14.92 -25.42 15.08
CA LEU A 344 -14.79 -24.06 14.56
C LEU A 344 -13.34 -23.57 14.58
N ALA A 345 -12.59 -23.89 15.64
CA ALA A 345 -11.17 -23.53 15.73
C ALA A 345 -10.30 -24.26 14.72
N VAL A 346 -10.54 -25.58 14.51
CA VAL A 346 -9.81 -26.39 13.52
C VAL A 346 -10.09 -25.89 12.10
N VAL A 347 -11.34 -25.63 11.76
CA VAL A 347 -11.72 -25.06 10.47
C VAL A 347 -11.10 -23.69 10.27
N GLY A 348 -11.18 -22.81 11.29
CA GLY A 348 -10.63 -21.46 11.21
C GLY A 348 -9.12 -21.46 10.92
N ILE A 349 -8.31 -22.22 11.66
CA ILE A 349 -6.86 -22.28 11.42
C ILE A 349 -6.53 -22.95 10.08
N GLY A 350 -7.27 -24.01 9.70
CA GLY A 350 -7.10 -24.70 8.43
C GLY A 350 -7.38 -23.78 7.24
N VAL A 351 -8.44 -22.97 7.33
CA VAL A 351 -8.79 -21.98 6.30
C VAL A 351 -7.73 -20.90 6.18
N ILE A 352 -7.20 -20.36 7.29
CA ILE A 352 -6.11 -19.37 7.26
C ILE A 352 -4.88 -19.92 6.55
N VAL A 353 -4.48 -21.16 6.86
CA VAL A 353 -3.32 -21.78 6.24
C VAL A 353 -3.56 -22.05 4.74
N ALA A 354 -4.75 -22.55 4.40
CA ALA A 354 -5.10 -22.89 3.01
C ALA A 354 -5.29 -21.63 2.11
N CYS A 355 -5.68 -20.52 2.68
CA CYS A 355 -6.03 -19.29 1.95
C CYS A 355 -4.91 -18.85 0.99
N GLY A 356 -3.67 -18.78 1.46
CA GLY A 356 -2.53 -18.35 0.64
C GLY A 356 -2.19 -19.29 -0.53
N PHE A 357 -2.60 -20.57 -0.45
CA PHE A 357 -2.40 -21.53 -1.54
C PHE A 357 -3.53 -21.48 -2.58
N LEU A 358 -4.74 -21.14 -2.15
CA LEU A 358 -5.96 -21.26 -2.96
C LEU A 358 -6.44 -19.93 -3.56
N VAL A 359 -6.05 -18.80 -2.95
CA VAL A 359 -6.51 -17.48 -3.36
C VAL A 359 -5.32 -16.65 -3.85
N ASP A 360 -5.47 -16.05 -5.02
CA ASP A 360 -4.56 -14.98 -5.42
C ASP A 360 -4.96 -13.70 -4.69
N GLY A 361 -4.21 -13.38 -3.63
CA GLY A 361 -4.52 -12.23 -2.78
C GLY A 361 -4.21 -10.90 -3.44
N VAL A 362 -3.30 -10.85 -4.42
CA VAL A 362 -2.96 -9.61 -5.14
C VAL A 362 -4.15 -9.16 -6.00
N ALA A 363 -4.70 -10.07 -6.77
CA ALA A 363 -5.83 -9.79 -7.64
C ALA A 363 -7.19 -9.67 -6.92
N ALA A 364 -7.32 -10.30 -5.72
CA ALA A 364 -8.63 -10.49 -5.09
C ALA A 364 -8.87 -9.70 -3.80
N PHE A 365 -7.81 -9.19 -3.12
CA PHE A 365 -7.92 -8.46 -1.86
C PHE A 365 -7.84 -6.94 -2.09
N PRO A 366 -8.61 -6.14 -1.31
CA PRO A 366 -9.47 -6.46 -0.17
C PRO A 366 -10.93 -6.83 -0.52
N GLY A 367 -11.19 -7.35 -1.71
CA GLY A 367 -12.54 -7.72 -2.18
C GLY A 367 -13.20 -8.88 -1.42
N PRO A 368 -14.26 -9.48 -2.00
CA PRO A 368 -15.07 -10.49 -1.32
C PRO A 368 -14.28 -11.71 -0.84
N LEU A 369 -13.18 -12.09 -1.51
CA LEU A 369 -12.36 -13.24 -1.10
C LEU A 369 -11.55 -12.97 0.18
N ALA A 370 -11.30 -11.72 0.55
CA ALA A 370 -10.68 -11.38 1.83
C ALA A 370 -11.59 -11.69 3.06
N LEU A 371 -12.89 -11.93 2.84
CA LEU A 371 -13.77 -12.48 3.88
C LEU A 371 -13.26 -13.84 4.41
N ILE A 372 -12.55 -14.62 3.60
CA ILE A 372 -12.05 -15.94 3.98
C ILE A 372 -11.11 -15.84 5.20
N PRO A 373 -9.96 -15.14 5.17
CA PRO A 373 -9.07 -15.01 6.31
C PRO A 373 -9.69 -14.20 7.46
N VAL A 374 -10.50 -13.18 7.17
CA VAL A 374 -11.17 -12.34 8.19
C VAL A 374 -12.18 -13.14 9.00
N LEU A 375 -13.10 -13.88 8.35
CA LEU A 375 -14.10 -14.70 9.05
C LEU A 375 -13.46 -15.88 9.78
N ALA A 376 -12.41 -16.48 9.21
CA ALA A 376 -11.62 -17.51 9.88
C ALA A 376 -10.98 -16.98 11.18
N THR A 377 -10.46 -15.75 11.15
CA THR A 377 -9.92 -15.07 12.35
C THR A 377 -10.99 -14.80 13.38
N ILE A 378 -12.18 -14.31 12.97
CA ILE A 378 -13.32 -14.12 13.85
C ILE A 378 -13.77 -15.45 14.45
N ALA A 379 -13.79 -16.53 13.66
CA ALA A 379 -14.13 -17.86 14.15
C ALA A 379 -13.18 -18.31 15.27
N LEU A 380 -11.86 -18.08 15.14
CA LEU A 380 -10.88 -18.37 16.20
C LEU A 380 -11.07 -17.48 17.45
N ILE A 381 -11.41 -16.20 17.29
CA ILE A 381 -11.73 -15.32 18.40
C ILE A 381 -12.94 -15.85 19.17
N VAL A 382 -14.00 -16.24 18.46
CA VAL A 382 -15.28 -16.74 19.02
C VAL A 382 -15.14 -18.14 19.61
N ALA A 383 -14.33 -19.03 19.01
CA ALA A 383 -14.07 -20.37 19.54
C ALA A 383 -13.50 -20.34 20.95
N GLY A 384 -12.75 -19.31 21.31
CA GLY A 384 -12.25 -19.08 22.68
C GLY A 384 -10.97 -19.84 23.01
N SER A 385 -10.50 -19.66 24.26
CA SER A 385 -9.20 -20.17 24.73
C SER A 385 -9.20 -21.63 25.18
N GLU A 386 -10.36 -22.28 25.27
CA GLU A 386 -10.52 -23.63 25.82
C GLU A 386 -10.42 -24.75 24.77
N THR A 387 -10.03 -24.44 23.54
CA THR A 387 -9.90 -25.41 22.45
C THR A 387 -8.48 -25.98 22.36
N ALA A 388 -8.33 -27.17 21.78
CA ALA A 388 -7.01 -27.77 21.54
C ALA A 388 -6.15 -26.87 20.60
N VAL A 389 -6.77 -26.22 19.63
CA VAL A 389 -6.10 -25.24 18.76
C VAL A 389 -5.57 -24.07 19.56
N ALA A 390 -6.40 -23.50 20.48
CA ALA A 390 -5.96 -22.42 21.33
C ALA A 390 -4.81 -22.84 22.27
N ALA A 391 -4.86 -24.04 22.82
CA ALA A 391 -3.76 -24.61 23.62
C ALA A 391 -2.46 -24.74 22.80
N THR A 392 -2.55 -25.20 21.54
CA THR A 392 -1.41 -25.28 20.61
C THR A 392 -0.85 -23.89 20.30
N LEU A 393 -1.71 -22.94 19.97
CA LEU A 393 -1.31 -21.56 19.68
C LEU A 393 -0.72 -20.87 20.93
N SER A 394 -1.11 -21.26 22.12
CA SER A 394 -0.60 -20.73 23.39
C SER A 394 0.77 -21.30 23.79
N ASN A 395 1.32 -22.28 23.05
CA ASN A 395 2.61 -22.83 23.38
C ASN A 395 3.73 -21.78 23.29
N ARG A 396 4.87 -22.06 23.92
CA ARG A 396 5.99 -21.11 24.03
C ARG A 396 6.53 -20.64 22.68
N PHE A 397 6.52 -21.49 21.66
CA PHE A 397 7.06 -21.17 20.35
C PHE A 397 6.18 -20.14 19.63
N PHE A 398 4.87 -20.42 19.48
CA PHE A 398 3.94 -19.51 18.80
C PHE A 398 3.74 -18.20 19.58
N ALA A 399 3.68 -18.28 20.92
CA ALA A 399 3.58 -17.09 21.76
C ALA A 399 4.84 -16.20 21.64
N TRP A 400 6.04 -16.80 21.57
CA TRP A 400 7.27 -16.08 21.30
C TRP A 400 7.27 -15.45 19.90
N LEU A 401 6.92 -16.21 18.86
CA LEU A 401 6.85 -15.71 17.49
C LEU A 401 5.86 -14.54 17.37
N GLY A 402 4.69 -14.65 18.00
CA GLY A 402 3.72 -13.55 18.10
C GLY A 402 4.26 -12.31 18.83
N SER A 403 5.17 -12.48 19.78
CA SER A 403 5.79 -11.36 20.50
C SER A 403 6.80 -10.57 19.67
N ILE A 404 7.40 -11.17 18.64
CA ILE A 404 8.33 -10.51 17.71
C ILE A 404 7.66 -10.20 16.36
N ALA A 405 6.35 -10.47 16.21
CA ALA A 405 5.67 -10.43 14.92
C ALA A 405 5.74 -9.04 14.22
N PHE A 406 5.61 -7.95 14.96
CA PHE A 406 5.68 -6.61 14.37
C PHE A 406 7.10 -6.25 13.88
N PRO A 407 8.17 -6.37 14.67
CA PRO A 407 9.51 -6.18 14.14
C PRO A 407 9.90 -7.17 13.04
N LEU A 408 9.43 -8.43 13.11
CA LEU A 408 9.67 -9.40 12.04
C LEU A 408 9.01 -8.97 10.73
N TYR A 409 7.80 -8.38 10.81
CA TYR A 409 7.12 -7.76 9.68
C TYR A 409 7.91 -6.57 9.10
N LEU A 410 8.54 -5.75 9.95
CA LEU A 410 9.33 -4.62 9.49
C LEU A 410 10.62 -5.03 8.74
N TRP A 411 11.27 -6.13 9.15
CA TRP A 411 12.60 -6.50 8.64
C TRP A 411 12.59 -7.48 7.47
N HIS A 412 11.61 -8.41 7.37
CA HIS A 412 11.66 -9.49 6.38
C HIS A 412 11.63 -8.99 4.93
N TRP A 413 10.84 -7.98 4.66
CA TRP A 413 10.64 -7.45 3.31
C TRP A 413 11.85 -6.64 2.82
N PRO A 414 12.39 -5.65 3.54
CA PRO A 414 13.60 -4.96 3.11
C PRO A 414 14.77 -5.91 2.85
N LEU A 415 14.97 -6.90 3.73
CA LEU A 415 16.04 -7.89 3.53
C LEU A 415 15.82 -8.74 2.28
N LEU A 416 14.57 -9.09 1.97
CA LEU A 416 14.21 -9.81 0.76
C LEU A 416 14.53 -8.97 -0.49
N ILE A 417 14.08 -7.73 -0.53
CA ILE A 417 14.28 -6.85 -1.69
C ILE A 417 15.76 -6.54 -1.89
N PHE A 418 16.50 -6.21 -0.84
CA PHE A 418 17.95 -6.01 -0.95
C PHE A 418 18.70 -7.26 -1.41
N TYR A 419 18.26 -8.46 -0.99
CA TYR A 419 18.86 -9.70 -1.47
C TYR A 419 18.60 -9.89 -2.97
N LEU A 420 17.38 -9.70 -3.43
CA LEU A 420 17.02 -9.82 -4.85
C LEU A 420 17.78 -8.79 -5.71
N SER A 421 17.80 -7.52 -5.27
CA SER A 421 18.53 -6.45 -5.96
C SER A 421 20.04 -6.71 -5.99
N ALA A 422 20.65 -7.14 -4.88
CA ALA A 422 22.10 -7.40 -4.83
C ALA A 422 22.53 -8.66 -5.60
N THR A 423 21.62 -9.57 -5.90
CA THR A 423 21.92 -10.82 -6.63
C THR A 423 21.39 -10.82 -8.05
N ASP A 424 20.67 -9.77 -8.46
CA ASP A 424 19.99 -9.64 -9.75
C ASP A 424 19.16 -10.90 -10.09
N ARG A 425 18.36 -11.34 -9.13
CA ARG A 425 17.51 -12.53 -9.25
C ARG A 425 16.05 -12.19 -9.03
N SER A 426 15.19 -12.74 -9.86
CA SER A 426 13.74 -12.67 -9.67
C SER A 426 13.18 -13.63 -8.60
N HIS A 427 13.98 -14.60 -8.14
CA HIS A 427 13.56 -15.63 -7.18
C HIS A 427 14.65 -15.92 -6.15
N VAL A 428 14.21 -16.24 -4.94
CA VAL A 428 15.11 -16.60 -3.83
C VAL A 428 15.28 -18.12 -3.78
N ASP A 429 16.52 -18.57 -3.79
CA ASP A 429 16.86 -19.97 -3.55
C ASP A 429 16.63 -20.39 -2.07
N MET A 430 16.58 -21.68 -1.80
CA MET A 430 16.25 -22.17 -0.46
C MET A 430 17.23 -21.67 0.61
N LEU A 431 18.53 -21.64 0.31
CA LEU A 431 19.57 -21.20 1.27
C LEU A 431 19.51 -19.68 1.51
N GLY A 432 19.36 -18.90 0.44
CA GLY A 432 19.15 -17.45 0.54
C GLY A 432 17.91 -17.13 1.37
N GLY A 433 16.80 -17.81 1.12
CA GLY A 433 15.56 -17.62 1.87
C GLY A 433 15.70 -17.97 3.36
N LEU A 434 16.38 -19.06 3.68
CA LEU A 434 16.69 -19.40 5.09
C LEU A 434 17.59 -18.35 5.74
N GLY A 435 18.56 -17.81 5.00
CA GLY A 435 19.42 -16.70 5.45
C GLY A 435 18.60 -15.43 5.75
N ILE A 436 17.69 -15.06 4.85
CA ILE A 436 16.77 -13.91 5.04
C ILE A 436 15.88 -14.11 6.28
N VAL A 437 15.29 -15.30 6.45
CA VAL A 437 14.49 -15.62 7.64
C VAL A 437 15.32 -15.51 8.92
N ALA A 438 16.52 -16.09 8.95
CA ALA A 438 17.39 -16.06 10.12
C ALA A 438 17.81 -14.61 10.47
N ALA A 439 18.20 -13.80 9.48
CA ALA A 439 18.54 -12.39 9.67
C ALA A 439 17.33 -11.58 10.16
N SER A 440 16.14 -11.79 9.55
CA SER A 440 14.89 -11.11 9.94
C SER A 440 14.52 -11.42 11.39
N VAL A 441 14.60 -12.68 11.79
CA VAL A 441 14.31 -13.11 13.18
C VAL A 441 15.33 -12.52 14.16
N ALA A 442 16.62 -12.51 13.81
CA ALA A 442 17.67 -11.92 14.65
C ALA A 442 17.45 -10.40 14.83
N LEU A 443 17.20 -9.67 13.75
CA LEU A 443 16.93 -8.23 13.80
C LEU A 443 15.63 -7.93 14.54
N ALA A 444 14.58 -8.73 14.34
CA ALA A 444 13.32 -8.59 15.08
C ALA A 444 13.53 -8.79 16.59
N PHE A 445 14.29 -9.81 16.98
CA PHE A 445 14.63 -10.05 18.39
C PHE A 445 15.43 -8.89 19.00
N LEU A 446 16.43 -8.39 18.29
CA LEU A 446 17.22 -7.23 18.71
C LEU A 446 16.35 -5.98 18.84
N THR A 447 15.46 -5.73 17.88
CA THR A 447 14.52 -4.59 17.90
C THR A 447 13.59 -4.67 19.11
N VAL A 448 13.03 -5.85 19.42
CA VAL A 448 12.23 -6.01 20.65
C VAL A 448 13.05 -5.71 21.89
N ARG A 449 14.28 -6.22 21.97
CA ARG A 449 15.11 -6.10 23.17
C ARG A 449 15.66 -4.68 23.37
N LEU A 450 16.14 -4.05 22.30
CA LEU A 450 16.87 -2.78 22.37
C LEU A 450 15.96 -1.55 22.16
N VAL A 451 14.83 -1.72 21.45
CA VAL A 451 13.96 -0.60 21.07
C VAL A 451 12.61 -0.69 21.76
N GLU A 452 11.84 -1.78 21.55
CA GLU A 452 10.47 -1.84 22.05
C GLU A 452 10.39 -1.88 23.59
N ARG A 453 11.17 -2.75 24.24
CA ARG A 453 11.12 -2.88 25.70
C ARG A 453 11.44 -1.59 26.44
N PRO A 454 12.52 -0.84 26.09
CA PRO A 454 12.80 0.45 26.71
C PRO A 454 11.69 1.48 26.50
N THR A 455 11.15 1.59 25.26
CA THR A 455 10.16 2.63 24.91
C THR A 455 8.78 2.36 25.51
N GLN A 456 8.43 1.11 25.78
CA GLN A 456 7.16 0.72 26.40
C GLN A 456 7.18 0.83 27.93
N SER A 457 8.33 1.03 28.55
CA SER A 457 8.44 1.24 30.00
C SER A 457 7.55 2.40 30.45
N THR A 458 6.85 2.23 31.57
CA THR A 458 6.02 3.28 32.19
C THR A 458 6.84 4.34 32.85
N THR A 459 8.07 4.03 33.29
CA THR A 459 9.01 4.94 33.91
C THR A 459 9.90 5.63 32.88
N PHE A 460 10.32 6.86 33.16
CA PHE A 460 11.31 7.58 32.36
C PHE A 460 12.72 7.09 32.71
N THR A 461 13.17 6.06 31.97
CA THR A 461 14.53 5.54 32.10
C THR A 461 15.46 6.24 31.11
N PRO A 462 16.79 6.36 31.41
CA PRO A 462 17.76 6.89 30.43
C PRO A 462 17.73 6.13 29.09
N ALA A 463 17.56 4.81 29.12
CA ALA A 463 17.43 3.97 27.93
C ALA A 463 16.20 4.35 27.08
N ARG A 464 15.05 4.63 27.71
CA ARG A 464 13.85 5.09 27.01
C ARG A 464 14.08 6.44 26.33
N ILE A 465 14.69 7.39 27.05
CA ILE A 465 14.99 8.72 26.50
C ILE A 465 15.94 8.60 25.32
N ALA A 466 17.04 7.82 25.47
CA ALA A 466 18.02 7.63 24.41
C ALA A 466 17.39 6.99 23.16
N VAL A 467 16.64 5.90 23.30
CA VAL A 467 15.99 5.24 22.14
C VAL A 467 14.96 6.14 21.48
N THR A 468 14.18 6.89 22.25
CA THR A 468 13.19 7.84 21.68
C THR A 468 13.90 8.97 20.93
N ALA A 469 14.98 9.52 21.50
CA ALA A 469 15.80 10.54 20.85
C ALA A 469 16.43 10.00 19.54
N CYS A 470 17.02 8.81 19.58
CA CYS A 470 17.56 8.15 18.37
C CYS A 470 16.48 7.95 17.29
N ALA A 471 15.27 7.53 17.65
CA ALA A 471 14.19 7.38 16.70
C ALA A 471 13.75 8.71 16.09
N VAL A 472 13.69 9.79 16.87
CA VAL A 472 13.39 11.14 16.37
C VAL A 472 14.50 11.64 15.45
N VAL A 473 15.76 11.47 15.83
CA VAL A 473 16.91 11.83 14.98
C VAL A 473 16.87 11.04 13.67
N ALA A 474 16.57 9.74 13.72
CA ALA A 474 16.41 8.92 12.54
C ALA A 474 15.31 9.44 11.60
N ALA A 475 14.15 9.80 12.15
CA ALA A 475 13.05 10.38 11.36
C ALA A 475 13.46 11.71 10.70
N VAL A 476 14.10 12.60 11.46
CA VAL A 476 14.59 13.89 10.93
C VAL A 476 15.64 13.66 9.85
N ALA A 477 16.58 12.73 10.06
CA ALA A 477 17.64 12.42 9.09
C ALA A 477 17.05 11.86 7.78
N VAL A 478 16.12 10.91 7.87
CA VAL A 478 15.44 10.35 6.71
C VAL A 478 14.69 11.44 5.95
N THR A 479 13.88 12.24 6.63
CA THR A 479 13.10 13.31 6.00
C THR A 479 14.00 14.37 5.36
N ALA A 480 15.04 14.84 6.07
CA ALA A 480 15.94 15.85 5.56
C ALA A 480 16.78 15.36 4.37
N SER A 481 17.25 14.09 4.39
CA SER A 481 18.01 13.52 3.27
C SER A 481 17.13 13.32 2.03
N SER A 482 15.87 12.88 2.20
CA SER A 482 14.93 12.74 1.08
C SER A 482 14.59 14.08 0.44
N ILE A 483 14.23 15.10 1.26
CA ILE A 483 13.98 16.46 0.76
C ILE A 483 15.23 17.05 0.07
N GLY A 484 16.40 16.83 0.66
CA GLY A 484 17.67 17.31 0.09
C GLY A 484 17.99 16.65 -1.25
N TRP A 485 17.71 15.36 -1.39
CA TRP A 485 17.89 14.62 -2.62
C TRP A 485 16.94 15.09 -3.73
N ASN A 486 15.65 15.21 -3.43
CA ASN A 486 14.66 15.70 -4.39
C ASN A 486 14.98 17.16 -4.83
N ALA A 487 15.39 18.01 -3.90
CA ALA A 487 15.85 19.37 -4.24
C ALA A 487 17.13 19.36 -5.12
N TYR A 488 18.00 18.38 -4.95
CA TYR A 488 19.17 18.21 -5.81
C TYR A 488 18.78 17.77 -7.22
N ILE A 489 17.86 16.80 -7.34
CA ILE A 489 17.33 16.34 -8.63
C ILE A 489 16.64 17.49 -9.36
N SER A 490 15.70 18.20 -8.70
CA SER A 490 15.00 19.33 -9.33
C SER A 490 15.96 20.36 -9.90
N ARG A 491 17.00 20.74 -9.14
CA ARG A 491 18.02 21.67 -9.64
C ARG A 491 18.82 21.14 -10.83
N SER A 492 19.07 19.83 -10.89
CA SER A 492 19.78 19.23 -12.02
C SER A 492 18.94 19.26 -13.30
N ILE A 493 17.62 19.05 -13.16
CA ILE A 493 16.68 19.16 -14.28
C ILE A 493 16.50 20.60 -14.71
N ASP A 494 16.28 21.53 -13.74
CA ASP A 494 16.18 22.95 -14.04
C ASP A 494 17.41 23.45 -14.81
N ALA A 495 18.61 22.96 -14.48
CA ALA A 495 19.82 23.31 -15.17
C ALA A 495 19.87 22.81 -16.63
N VAL A 496 19.35 21.58 -16.88
CA VAL A 496 19.21 21.02 -18.23
C VAL A 496 18.14 21.77 -19.02
N GLN A 497 17.01 22.12 -18.40
CA GLN A 497 15.91 22.81 -19.05
C GLN A 497 16.17 24.30 -19.27
N ALA A 498 16.85 24.99 -18.34
CA ALA A 498 17.15 26.43 -18.44
C ALA A 498 18.13 26.78 -19.55
N ASN A 499 18.95 25.80 -20.00
CA ASN A 499 19.87 26.03 -21.12
C ASN A 499 19.15 26.22 -22.48
N GLY A 500 17.82 26.12 -22.53
CA GLY A 500 16.90 26.55 -23.61
C GLY A 500 17.17 25.98 -25.03
N SER A 501 18.40 25.73 -25.37
CA SER A 501 18.86 25.01 -26.55
C SER A 501 19.84 23.93 -26.10
N ILE A 502 19.53 22.69 -26.42
CA ILE A 502 20.48 21.59 -26.32
C ILE A 502 21.58 21.91 -27.31
N ASP A 503 22.84 21.89 -26.89
CA ASP A 503 23.97 22.09 -27.82
C ASP A 503 24.04 20.88 -28.76
N GLU A 504 23.65 21.10 -30.01
CA GLU A 504 23.61 20.06 -31.05
C GLU A 504 24.95 19.40 -31.34
N LEU A 505 26.08 20.04 -31.00
CA LEU A 505 27.42 19.48 -31.19
C LEU A 505 27.77 18.47 -30.08
N THR A 506 27.34 18.75 -28.88
CA THR A 506 27.65 17.86 -27.75
C THR A 506 26.51 16.89 -27.46
N HIS A 507 25.25 17.28 -27.71
CA HIS A 507 24.06 16.49 -27.42
C HIS A 507 23.07 16.51 -28.59
N PRO A 508 23.43 15.98 -29.76
CA PRO A 508 22.54 15.98 -30.93
C PRO A 508 21.29 15.14 -30.73
N GLY A 509 21.31 14.15 -29.82
CA GLY A 509 20.17 13.26 -29.58
C GLY A 509 19.71 12.59 -30.90
N ALA A 510 18.43 12.81 -31.25
CA ALA A 510 17.86 12.27 -32.50
C ALA A 510 18.53 12.76 -33.77
N LEU A 511 19.12 13.95 -33.77
CA LEU A 511 19.81 14.52 -34.95
C LEU A 511 21.07 13.70 -35.37
N GLU A 512 21.61 12.86 -34.48
CA GLU A 512 22.64 11.90 -34.83
C GLU A 512 22.11 10.86 -35.84
N LEU A 513 20.85 10.45 -35.71
CA LEU A 513 20.22 9.49 -36.64
C LEU A 513 19.63 10.18 -37.88
N THR A 514 18.98 11.34 -37.73
CA THR A 514 18.29 12.03 -38.84
C THR A 514 19.23 12.83 -39.73
N ASP A 515 20.19 13.54 -39.14
CA ASP A 515 21.07 14.46 -39.85
C ASP A 515 22.53 14.03 -39.89
N GLY A 516 22.85 12.89 -39.24
CA GLY A 516 24.20 12.33 -39.18
C GLY A 516 25.20 13.17 -38.37
N ILE A 517 24.69 14.02 -37.44
CA ILE A 517 25.52 14.83 -36.57
C ILE A 517 26.19 13.92 -35.55
N ARG A 518 27.51 13.87 -35.54
CA ARG A 518 28.24 13.07 -34.54
C ARG A 518 28.41 13.85 -33.27
N ALA A 519 27.99 13.26 -32.16
CA ALA A 519 28.19 13.84 -30.85
C ALA A 519 29.66 13.94 -30.47
N ASP A 520 30.10 15.08 -29.96
CA ASP A 520 31.35 15.19 -29.22
C ASP A 520 31.23 14.48 -27.87
N THR A 521 32.36 14.04 -27.29
CA THR A 521 32.34 13.36 -26.00
C THR A 521 31.82 14.29 -24.89
N ALA A 522 30.69 14.00 -24.34
CA ALA A 522 30.05 14.71 -23.22
C ALA A 522 29.38 13.74 -22.26
N ASP A 523 29.04 14.22 -21.08
CA ASP A 523 28.19 13.45 -20.12
C ASP A 523 26.76 13.36 -20.66
N VAL A 524 26.13 12.23 -20.45
CA VAL A 524 24.73 11.99 -20.87
C VAL A 524 23.74 12.90 -20.11
N ILE A 525 22.80 13.48 -20.83
CA ILE A 525 21.72 14.30 -20.27
C ILE A 525 20.34 13.69 -20.58
N PRO A 526 19.36 13.82 -19.65
CA PRO A 526 19.59 14.16 -18.23
C PRO A 526 20.42 13.09 -17.53
N PRO A 527 21.05 13.40 -16.38
CA PRO A 527 21.72 12.37 -15.58
C PRO A 527 20.78 11.22 -15.21
N LEU A 528 21.25 9.97 -15.22
CA LEU A 528 20.43 8.77 -14.98
C LEU A 528 19.53 8.86 -13.75
N TYR A 529 20.03 9.45 -12.65
CA TYR A 529 19.29 9.58 -11.40
C TYR A 529 18.17 10.64 -11.44
N SER A 530 18.19 11.54 -12.41
CA SER A 530 17.17 12.58 -12.58
C SER A 530 16.22 12.31 -13.76
N ALA A 531 16.55 11.34 -14.61
CA ALA A 531 15.74 11.00 -15.77
C ALA A 531 14.27 10.66 -15.46
N PRO A 532 13.92 9.97 -14.36
CA PRO A 532 12.52 9.72 -14.01
C PRO A 532 11.69 11.00 -13.82
N GLU A 533 12.36 12.11 -13.46
CA GLU A 533 11.73 13.42 -13.22
C GLU A 533 11.84 14.36 -14.45
N ASP A 534 12.41 13.92 -15.55
CA ASP A 534 12.44 14.69 -16.81
C ASP A 534 11.10 14.54 -17.56
N LEU A 535 10.10 15.17 -16.97
CA LEU A 535 8.68 15.06 -17.30
C LEU A 535 8.24 16.12 -18.31
N PRO A 536 7.19 15.84 -19.11
CA PRO A 536 6.51 16.85 -19.92
C PRO A 536 5.88 17.95 -19.05
N ALA A 537 5.73 19.15 -19.61
CA ALA A 537 5.08 20.28 -18.94
C ALA A 537 3.67 19.94 -18.42
N THR A 538 2.93 19.18 -19.18
CA THR A 538 1.56 18.73 -18.84
C THR A 538 1.48 17.94 -17.53
N THR A 539 2.44 17.04 -17.26
CA THR A 539 2.52 16.34 -15.99
C THR A 539 2.87 17.30 -14.84
N ILE A 540 3.86 18.18 -15.05
CA ILE A 540 4.32 19.15 -14.02
C ILE A 540 3.21 20.14 -13.64
N GLU A 541 2.43 20.57 -14.61
CA GLU A 541 1.35 21.56 -14.45
C GLU A 541 -0.01 20.95 -14.07
N GLY A 542 -0.10 19.61 -14.00
CA GLY A 542 -1.34 18.91 -13.69
C GLY A 542 -2.37 18.93 -14.83
N CYS A 543 -1.89 18.98 -16.08
CA CYS A 543 -2.69 19.01 -17.31
C CYS A 543 -2.95 17.61 -17.90
N ILE A 544 -2.65 16.56 -17.16
CA ILE A 544 -3.03 15.19 -17.48
C ILE A 544 -3.93 14.65 -16.37
N ALA A 545 -5.09 14.10 -16.72
CA ALA A 545 -6.00 13.46 -15.78
C ALA A 545 -5.40 12.15 -15.26
N ASP A 546 -5.53 11.90 -13.96
CA ASP A 546 -5.16 10.64 -13.35
C ASP A 546 -6.10 9.48 -13.77
N PHE A 547 -5.84 8.29 -13.25
CA PHE A 547 -6.61 7.09 -13.60
C PHE A 547 -8.11 7.20 -13.24
N GLU A 548 -8.47 7.97 -12.23
CA GLU A 548 -9.83 8.02 -11.65
C GLU A 548 -10.64 9.24 -12.13
N THR A 549 -9.96 10.30 -12.54
CA THR A 549 -10.59 11.55 -12.99
C THR A 549 -11.32 11.34 -14.30
N ARG A 550 -12.65 11.60 -14.33
CA ARG A 550 -13.50 11.51 -15.54
C ARG A 550 -13.64 12.84 -16.26
N GLU A 551 -13.23 13.90 -15.60
CA GLU A 551 -13.28 15.26 -16.14
C GLU A 551 -12.21 15.41 -17.22
N ALA A 552 -12.56 16.07 -18.31
CA ALA A 552 -11.64 16.43 -19.38
C ALA A 552 -10.83 17.67 -18.95
N ILE A 553 -9.65 17.44 -18.38
CA ILE A 553 -8.70 18.51 -18.07
C ILE A 553 -8.10 18.99 -19.39
N SER A 554 -8.14 20.32 -19.63
CA SER A 554 -7.61 20.94 -20.84
C SER A 554 -6.64 22.06 -20.49
N CYS A 555 -5.50 22.09 -21.18
CA CYS A 555 -4.51 23.16 -21.12
C CYS A 555 -4.09 23.58 -22.54
N SER A 556 -3.50 24.78 -22.68
CA SER A 556 -3.12 25.32 -23.96
C SER A 556 -1.63 25.62 -24.01
N TYR A 557 -0.98 25.24 -25.12
CA TYR A 557 0.45 25.38 -25.41
C TYR A 557 0.63 25.94 -26.84
N GLY A 558 1.87 26.12 -27.26
CA GLY A 558 2.18 26.69 -28.58
C GLY A 558 1.90 28.18 -28.64
N ASP A 559 1.42 28.66 -29.79
CA ASP A 559 0.90 30.01 -29.95
C ASP A 559 -0.58 30.02 -29.61
N VAL A 560 -0.91 30.35 -28.38
CA VAL A 560 -2.29 30.26 -27.83
C VAL A 560 -3.29 31.22 -28.48
N ASP A 561 -2.80 32.25 -29.14
CA ASP A 561 -3.61 33.24 -29.86
C ASP A 561 -3.77 32.91 -31.35
N ALA A 562 -3.17 31.81 -31.83
CA ALA A 562 -3.24 31.37 -33.20
C ALA A 562 -4.67 30.92 -33.59
N THR A 563 -4.98 31.07 -34.88
CA THR A 563 -6.27 30.60 -35.45
C THR A 563 -6.23 29.11 -35.82
N ARG A 564 -5.05 28.54 -35.99
CA ARG A 564 -4.85 27.11 -36.26
C ARG A 564 -4.73 26.36 -34.95
N THR A 565 -5.36 25.19 -34.85
CA THR A 565 -5.39 24.43 -33.61
C THR A 565 -5.12 22.95 -33.85
N ILE A 566 -4.17 22.40 -33.10
CA ILE A 566 -3.98 20.96 -32.96
C ILE A 566 -4.45 20.55 -31.55
N VAL A 567 -5.36 19.61 -31.45
CA VAL A 567 -5.70 18.97 -30.19
C VAL A 567 -4.79 17.77 -29.96
N LEU A 568 -4.03 17.77 -28.88
CA LEU A 568 -3.23 16.62 -28.43
C LEU A 568 -4.09 15.79 -27.48
N ALA A 569 -4.53 14.59 -27.90
CA ALA A 569 -5.45 13.79 -27.12
C ALA A 569 -5.01 12.32 -27.03
N GLY A 570 -5.13 11.74 -25.84
CA GLY A 570 -4.82 10.33 -25.58
C GLY A 570 -4.19 10.06 -24.22
N SER A 571 -3.36 9.01 -24.17
CA SER A 571 -2.63 8.58 -22.96
C SER A 571 -1.34 9.37 -22.76
N SER A 572 -0.56 8.96 -21.75
CA SER A 572 0.81 9.43 -21.50
C SER A 572 1.75 9.27 -22.71
N HIS A 573 1.47 8.35 -23.65
CA HIS A 573 2.21 8.19 -24.89
C HIS A 573 1.86 9.28 -25.93
N ALA A 574 0.65 9.84 -25.90
CA ALA A 574 0.36 11.06 -26.63
C ALA A 574 1.01 12.29 -25.97
N GLU A 575 1.03 12.31 -24.62
CA GLU A 575 1.64 13.36 -23.82
C GLU A 575 3.12 13.62 -24.16
N HIS A 576 3.92 12.58 -24.48
CA HIS A 576 5.32 12.71 -24.82
C HIS A 576 5.59 13.90 -25.79
N TRP A 577 4.70 14.07 -26.74
CA TRP A 577 4.87 14.98 -27.88
C TRP A 577 4.57 16.44 -27.54
N VAL A 578 4.00 16.73 -26.35
CA VAL A 578 3.66 18.13 -25.98
C VAL A 578 4.90 19.02 -26.04
N THR A 579 6.07 18.55 -25.61
CA THR A 579 7.31 19.33 -25.59
C THR A 579 7.72 19.79 -27.00
N ALA A 580 7.63 18.91 -28.00
CA ALA A 580 7.93 19.23 -29.38
C ALA A 580 6.80 20.06 -30.04
N LEU A 581 5.54 19.72 -29.76
CA LEU A 581 4.38 20.43 -30.29
C LEU A 581 4.28 21.87 -29.78
N ASP A 582 4.63 22.12 -28.49
CA ASP A 582 4.70 23.46 -27.92
C ASP A 582 5.72 24.34 -28.65
N ALA A 583 6.92 23.78 -28.90
CA ALA A 583 7.98 24.48 -29.65
C ALA A 583 7.53 24.79 -31.09
N LEU A 584 6.99 23.79 -31.79
CA LEU A 584 6.51 23.94 -33.17
C LEU A 584 5.30 24.91 -33.26
N GLY A 585 4.40 24.87 -32.27
CA GLY A 585 3.27 25.78 -32.21
C GLY A 585 3.70 27.24 -32.12
N ARG A 586 4.70 27.54 -31.29
CA ARG A 586 5.27 28.89 -31.17
C ARG A 586 6.04 29.31 -32.41
N GLU A 587 6.72 28.39 -33.06
CA GLU A 587 7.50 28.68 -34.27
C GLU A 587 6.63 28.90 -35.52
N HIS A 588 5.59 28.07 -35.69
CA HIS A 588 4.80 28.02 -36.91
C HIS A 588 3.39 28.59 -36.74
N GLY A 589 3.01 29.17 -35.59
CA GLY A 589 1.77 29.87 -35.34
C GLY A 589 0.56 28.93 -35.32
N PHE A 590 0.53 27.97 -34.42
CA PHE A 590 -0.63 27.15 -34.07
C PHE A 590 -0.75 26.90 -32.56
N ALA A 591 -1.98 26.84 -32.07
CA ALA A 591 -2.29 26.49 -30.69
C ALA A 591 -2.30 24.96 -30.53
N VAL A 592 -1.84 24.48 -29.37
CA VAL A 592 -1.95 23.08 -28.94
C VAL A 592 -2.86 23.00 -27.73
N VAL A 593 -4.00 22.36 -27.88
CA VAL A 593 -4.94 22.12 -26.77
C VAL A 593 -4.86 20.67 -26.34
N THR A 594 -4.62 20.43 -25.05
CA THR A 594 -4.41 19.06 -24.55
C THR A 594 -5.66 18.49 -23.90
N PHE A 595 -5.95 17.21 -24.19
CA PHE A 595 -6.85 16.34 -23.45
C PHE A 595 -6.12 15.02 -23.19
N LEU A 596 -5.56 14.89 -22.01
CA LEU A 596 -4.67 13.78 -21.67
C LEU A 596 -5.18 13.05 -20.43
N LYS A 597 -5.07 11.70 -20.43
CA LYS A 597 -5.43 10.87 -19.29
C LYS A 597 -4.50 9.68 -19.17
N MET A 598 -3.96 9.44 -17.98
CA MET A 598 -3.05 8.33 -17.68
C MET A 598 -3.63 6.99 -18.13
N GLY A 599 -2.83 6.23 -18.92
CA GLY A 599 -3.19 4.88 -19.39
C GLY A 599 -4.45 4.81 -20.28
N CYS A 600 -4.98 5.93 -20.77
CA CYS A 600 -6.25 5.98 -21.47
C CYS A 600 -6.06 6.30 -22.97
N PRO A 601 -6.10 5.31 -23.86
CA PRO A 601 -6.13 5.56 -25.28
C PRO A 601 -7.50 6.09 -25.69
N LEU A 602 -7.57 6.90 -26.76
CA LEU A 602 -8.85 7.32 -27.33
C LEU A 602 -9.58 6.11 -27.94
N SER A 603 -10.62 5.61 -27.25
CA SER A 603 -11.39 4.44 -27.67
C SER A 603 -12.83 4.52 -27.14
N VAL A 604 -13.84 4.23 -27.99
CA VAL A 604 -15.27 4.30 -27.61
C VAL A 604 -16.02 2.98 -27.75
N ASN A 605 -15.57 2.08 -28.60
CA ASN A 605 -16.31 0.85 -28.96
C ASN A 605 -15.83 -0.40 -28.24
N THR A 606 -14.81 -0.25 -27.41
CA THR A 606 -14.23 -1.35 -26.61
C THR A 606 -14.00 -0.83 -25.21
N MET A 607 -14.26 -1.67 -24.20
CA MET A 607 -13.91 -1.33 -22.84
C MET A 607 -12.38 -1.26 -22.74
N PRO A 608 -11.80 -0.07 -22.44
CA PRO A 608 -10.37 0.02 -22.21
C PRO A 608 -9.95 -0.84 -21.02
N MET A 609 -8.74 -1.36 -21.07
CA MET A 609 -8.15 -2.17 -20.00
C MET A 609 -6.95 -1.42 -19.40
N LEU A 610 -6.82 -1.50 -18.08
CA LEU A 610 -5.65 -1.08 -17.34
C LEU A 610 -5.05 -2.32 -16.69
N GLY A 611 -4.00 -2.87 -17.30
CA GLY A 611 -3.54 -4.21 -16.98
C GLY A 611 -4.68 -5.23 -17.17
N PRO A 612 -4.96 -6.12 -16.21
CA PRO A 612 -6.02 -7.13 -16.34
C PRO A 612 -7.44 -6.58 -16.05
N ASN A 613 -7.60 -5.31 -15.68
CA ASN A 613 -8.86 -4.74 -15.19
C ASN A 613 -9.54 -3.86 -16.24
N GLU A 614 -10.89 -3.88 -16.24
CA GLU A 614 -11.69 -2.91 -17.03
C GLU A 614 -11.43 -1.47 -16.54
N TYR A 615 -11.35 -0.53 -17.47
CA TYR A 615 -11.08 0.88 -17.22
C TYR A 615 -12.26 1.79 -17.67
N PRO A 616 -13.41 1.73 -16.96
CA PRO A 616 -14.62 2.47 -17.37
C PRO A 616 -14.44 3.99 -17.29
N ASP A 617 -13.60 4.51 -16.40
CA ASP A 617 -13.35 5.94 -16.27
C ASP A 617 -12.63 6.51 -17.51
N CYS A 618 -11.80 5.71 -18.19
CA CYS A 618 -11.24 6.04 -19.49
C CYS A 618 -12.33 6.15 -20.57
N LEU A 619 -13.28 5.22 -20.61
CA LEU A 619 -14.36 5.25 -21.60
C LEU A 619 -15.27 6.45 -21.41
N ASP A 620 -15.62 6.79 -20.17
CA ASP A 620 -16.45 7.96 -19.86
C ASP A 620 -15.71 9.27 -20.19
N TRP A 621 -14.41 9.35 -19.85
CA TRP A 621 -13.54 10.45 -20.20
C TRP A 621 -13.41 10.64 -21.71
N THR A 622 -13.16 9.56 -22.47
CA THR A 622 -13.05 9.63 -23.94
C THR A 622 -14.32 10.19 -24.59
N ARG A 623 -15.50 9.80 -24.10
CA ARG A 623 -16.78 10.34 -24.62
C ARG A 623 -16.90 11.84 -24.39
N THR A 624 -16.49 12.33 -23.22
CA THR A 624 -16.47 13.76 -22.91
C THR A 624 -15.51 14.49 -23.83
N VAL A 625 -14.29 14.00 -23.97
CA VAL A 625 -13.25 14.60 -24.85
C VAL A 625 -13.70 14.67 -26.30
N LEU A 626 -14.33 13.62 -26.82
CA LEU A 626 -14.83 13.64 -28.21
C LEU A 626 -15.97 14.66 -28.40
N SER A 627 -16.79 14.87 -27.38
CA SER A 627 -17.82 15.95 -27.42
C SER A 627 -17.15 17.33 -27.43
N ASP A 628 -16.15 17.54 -26.58
CA ASP A 628 -15.42 18.80 -26.48
C ASP A 628 -14.65 19.12 -27.79
N ILE A 629 -14.02 18.09 -28.40
CA ILE A 629 -13.37 18.22 -29.73
C ILE A 629 -14.39 18.59 -30.82
N ALA A 630 -15.57 17.94 -30.80
CA ALA A 630 -16.62 18.23 -31.75
C ALA A 630 -17.17 19.68 -31.62
N ASP A 631 -17.26 20.20 -30.39
CA ASP A 631 -17.66 21.59 -30.14
C ASP A 631 -16.53 22.58 -30.50
N MET A 632 -15.28 22.22 -30.31
CA MET A 632 -14.10 23.05 -30.60
C MET A 632 -13.81 23.15 -32.11
N GLN A 633 -14.07 22.10 -32.89
CA GLN A 633 -13.74 21.99 -34.32
C GLN A 633 -12.27 22.34 -34.62
N PRO A 634 -11.27 21.67 -34.05
CA PRO A 634 -9.86 21.94 -34.34
C PRO A 634 -9.51 21.52 -35.77
N ASP A 635 -8.40 22.04 -36.31
CA ASP A 635 -7.91 21.62 -37.63
C ASP A 635 -7.45 20.14 -37.59
N TYR A 636 -6.78 19.74 -36.53
CA TYR A 636 -6.23 18.38 -36.37
C TYR A 636 -6.33 17.88 -34.94
N VAL A 637 -6.44 16.54 -34.79
CA VAL A 637 -6.18 15.81 -33.57
C VAL A 637 -4.89 15.03 -33.73
N PHE A 638 -3.94 15.26 -32.85
CA PHE A 638 -2.71 14.48 -32.73
C PHE A 638 -2.90 13.40 -31.65
N THR A 639 -2.65 12.14 -32.00
CA THR A 639 -2.84 11.00 -31.09
C THR A 639 -1.95 9.83 -31.45
N THR A 640 -1.68 8.90 -30.50
CA THR A 640 -0.97 7.65 -30.81
C THR A 640 -1.80 6.74 -31.71
N ALA A 641 -1.14 6.14 -32.70
CA ALA A 641 -1.77 5.32 -33.73
C ALA A 641 -1.43 3.84 -33.68
N THR A 642 -0.40 3.44 -32.95
CA THR A 642 0.01 2.06 -32.77
C THR A 642 0.22 1.71 -31.31
N ARG A 643 0.42 0.42 -31.02
CA ARG A 643 0.82 -0.13 -29.72
C ARG A 643 1.71 -1.34 -29.91
N PRO A 644 2.63 -1.64 -28.98
CA PRO A 644 3.37 -2.92 -29.00
C PRO A 644 2.42 -4.10 -28.88
N ARG A 645 2.80 -5.25 -29.41
CA ARG A 645 2.11 -6.53 -29.18
C ARG A 645 2.54 -7.11 -27.85
N GLU A 646 1.57 -7.59 -27.06
CA GLU A 646 1.83 -8.18 -25.73
C GLU A 646 2.51 -9.56 -25.83
N ASP A 647 2.15 -10.38 -26.81
CA ASP A 647 2.57 -11.79 -26.92
C ASP A 647 3.45 -12.07 -28.16
N ALA A 648 3.91 -11.07 -28.88
CA ALA A 648 4.68 -11.21 -30.10
C ALA A 648 5.56 -9.98 -30.39
N PRO A 649 6.66 -10.13 -31.14
CA PRO A 649 7.43 -8.98 -31.61
C PRO A 649 6.62 -7.99 -32.46
N GLY A 650 7.06 -6.74 -32.48
CA GLY A 650 6.51 -5.67 -33.29
C GLY A 650 5.32 -4.92 -32.68
N ASP A 651 4.78 -3.99 -33.45
CA ASP A 651 3.66 -3.16 -33.08
C ASP A 651 2.43 -3.41 -33.98
N PHE A 652 1.29 -2.83 -33.62
CA PHE A 652 0.05 -2.93 -34.41
C PHE A 652 -0.84 -1.72 -34.18
N THR A 653 -1.72 -1.43 -35.14
CA THR A 653 -2.78 -0.45 -34.99
C THR A 653 -4.03 -1.15 -34.40
N PRO A 654 -4.45 -0.80 -33.17
CA PRO A 654 -5.65 -1.36 -32.60
C PRO A 654 -6.90 -1.04 -33.42
N PRO A 655 -7.75 -2.03 -33.77
CA PRO A 655 -8.96 -1.78 -34.59
C PRO A 655 -9.92 -0.77 -33.96
N TRP A 656 -9.94 -0.69 -32.63
CA TRP A 656 -10.82 0.26 -31.91
C TRP A 656 -10.37 1.71 -32.00
N TYR A 657 -9.12 2.01 -32.36
CA TYR A 657 -8.69 3.37 -32.67
C TYR A 657 -9.35 3.88 -33.96
N ALA A 658 -9.47 3.04 -34.95
CA ALA A 658 -10.04 3.41 -36.24
C ALA A 658 -11.47 3.93 -36.14
N SER A 659 -12.27 3.47 -35.18
CA SER A 659 -13.65 3.97 -34.97
C SER A 659 -13.69 5.41 -34.50
N VAL A 660 -12.75 5.83 -33.65
CA VAL A 660 -12.61 7.22 -33.22
C VAL A 660 -12.13 8.09 -34.38
N TRP A 661 -11.15 7.62 -35.14
CA TRP A 661 -10.65 8.34 -36.31
C TRP A 661 -11.71 8.53 -37.40
N GLN A 662 -12.54 7.50 -37.64
CA GLN A 662 -13.69 7.59 -38.56
C GLN A 662 -14.69 8.65 -38.11
N GLN A 663 -15.00 8.72 -36.81
CA GLN A 663 -15.89 9.74 -36.26
C GLN A 663 -15.31 11.15 -36.46
N LEU A 664 -14.07 11.40 -36.03
CA LEU A 664 -13.44 12.70 -36.13
C LEU A 664 -13.29 13.19 -37.58
N THR A 665 -12.88 12.28 -38.50
CA THR A 665 -12.72 12.63 -39.91
C THR A 665 -14.07 12.87 -40.59
N ALA A 666 -15.15 12.20 -40.16
CA ALA A 666 -16.52 12.47 -40.63
C ALA A 666 -17.04 13.85 -40.16
N ASP A 667 -16.56 14.32 -38.99
CA ASP A 667 -16.84 15.64 -38.45
C ASP A 667 -15.94 16.74 -39.08
N GLY A 668 -15.05 16.37 -40.03
CA GLY A 668 -14.16 17.28 -40.74
C GLY A 668 -12.83 17.58 -40.06
N VAL A 669 -12.51 16.90 -38.96
CA VAL A 669 -11.27 17.07 -38.20
C VAL A 669 -10.16 16.16 -38.78
N GLY A 670 -9.00 16.71 -39.08
CA GLY A 670 -7.85 15.94 -39.55
C GLY A 670 -7.20 15.16 -38.42
N ILE A 671 -6.57 14.03 -38.75
CA ILE A 671 -5.84 13.19 -37.75
C ILE A 671 -4.36 13.13 -38.10
N LEU A 672 -3.54 13.45 -37.11
CA LEU A 672 -2.09 13.22 -37.09
C LEU A 672 -1.81 12.04 -36.18
N GLY A 673 -1.78 10.85 -36.75
CA GLY A 673 -1.61 9.58 -36.00
C GLY A 673 -0.14 9.22 -35.89
N ILE A 674 0.48 9.41 -34.73
CA ILE A 674 1.90 9.08 -34.50
C ILE A 674 2.08 7.60 -34.16
N ARG A 675 3.05 6.94 -34.81
CA ARG A 675 3.51 5.62 -34.39
C ARG A 675 4.04 5.69 -32.97
N ASP A 676 3.64 4.75 -32.11
CA ASP A 676 4.14 4.71 -30.74
C ASP A 676 5.63 4.38 -30.65
N THR A 677 6.27 4.83 -29.61
CA THR A 677 7.68 4.59 -29.35
C THR A 677 7.92 3.15 -28.89
N PRO A 678 9.12 2.57 -29.12
CA PRO A 678 9.48 1.25 -28.61
C PRO A 678 9.31 1.14 -27.09
N TRP A 679 8.75 0.03 -26.64
CA TRP A 679 8.62 -0.28 -25.20
C TRP A 679 9.70 -1.29 -24.82
N LEU A 680 10.44 -1.00 -23.77
CA LEU A 680 11.46 -1.88 -23.21
C LEU A 680 10.83 -2.84 -22.21
N ALA A 681 11.41 -4.02 -22.01
CA ALA A 681 10.97 -4.98 -21.00
C ALA A 681 11.45 -4.64 -19.58
N TYR A 682 12.28 -3.60 -19.44
CA TYR A 682 12.90 -3.17 -18.18
C TYR A 682 13.30 -1.70 -18.26
N ARG A 683 13.57 -1.08 -17.12
CA ARG A 683 14.01 0.31 -17.04
C ARG A 683 15.43 0.47 -17.60
N ALA A 684 15.54 1.14 -18.75
CA ALA A 684 16.82 1.40 -19.39
C ALA A 684 17.82 2.10 -18.45
N ILE A 685 17.35 3.03 -17.65
CA ILE A 685 18.16 3.81 -16.72
C ILE A 685 18.79 2.94 -15.62
N ASP A 686 18.12 1.90 -15.14
CA ASP A 686 18.66 0.97 -14.15
C ASP A 686 19.75 0.08 -14.80
N CYS A 687 19.52 -0.43 -16.02
CA CYS A 687 20.48 -1.18 -16.80
C CYS A 687 21.78 -0.37 -17.08
N LEU A 688 21.63 0.90 -17.48
CA LEU A 688 22.77 1.80 -17.69
C LEU A 688 23.52 2.10 -16.37
N ALA A 689 22.79 2.28 -15.27
CA ALA A 689 23.38 2.51 -13.95
C ALA A 689 24.17 1.29 -13.43
N ASP A 690 23.80 0.07 -13.84
CA ASP A 690 24.50 -1.18 -13.54
C ASP A 690 25.67 -1.45 -14.50
N GLY A 691 26.00 -0.50 -15.39
CA GLY A 691 27.15 -0.56 -16.29
C GLY A 691 26.86 -1.18 -17.67
N GLY A 692 25.59 -1.32 -18.02
CA GLY A 692 25.16 -1.64 -19.37
C GLY A 692 25.51 -0.52 -20.36
N THR A 693 25.43 -0.83 -21.64
CA THR A 693 25.67 0.13 -22.74
C THR A 693 24.36 0.58 -23.36
N ALA A 694 24.36 1.70 -24.10
CA ALA A 694 23.17 2.17 -24.82
C ALA A 694 22.52 1.06 -25.68
N VAL A 695 23.33 0.17 -26.29
CA VAL A 695 22.87 -0.96 -27.11
C VAL A 695 22.35 -2.11 -26.24
N SER A 696 23.10 -2.53 -25.20
CA SER A 696 22.67 -3.67 -24.34
C SER A 696 21.50 -3.36 -23.47
N CYS A 697 21.23 -2.08 -23.19
CA CYS A 697 20.07 -1.58 -22.43
C CYS A 697 18.92 -1.11 -23.34
N GLY A 698 19.03 -1.33 -24.66
CA GLY A 698 17.99 -1.10 -25.65
C GLY A 698 17.23 -2.38 -26.00
N ILE A 699 16.44 -2.33 -27.06
CA ILE A 699 15.67 -3.45 -27.60
C ILE A 699 15.99 -3.63 -29.09
N PRO A 700 16.10 -4.88 -29.63
CA PRO A 700 16.20 -5.08 -31.07
C PRO A 700 15.02 -4.40 -31.79
N ARG A 701 15.31 -3.73 -32.88
CA ARG A 701 14.29 -2.99 -33.66
C ARG A 701 13.13 -3.89 -34.10
N ASP A 702 13.46 -5.09 -34.60
CA ASP A 702 12.46 -6.06 -35.08
C ASP A 702 11.61 -6.66 -33.97
N ASP A 703 12.08 -6.59 -32.72
CA ASP A 703 11.29 -7.01 -31.55
C ASP A 703 10.29 -5.91 -31.13
N ALA A 704 10.64 -4.64 -31.35
CA ALA A 704 9.84 -3.51 -30.93
C ALA A 704 8.84 -3.04 -32.01
N LEU A 705 9.22 -3.09 -33.29
CA LEU A 705 8.52 -2.43 -34.40
C LEU A 705 8.32 -3.38 -35.58
N ASP A 706 7.13 -3.38 -36.16
CA ASP A 706 6.93 -4.00 -37.49
C ASP A 706 7.73 -3.23 -38.55
N PRO A 707 8.24 -3.91 -39.58
CA PRO A 707 9.07 -3.26 -40.67
C PRO A 707 8.36 -2.12 -41.40
N VAL A 708 7.04 -2.12 -41.38
CA VAL A 708 6.18 -1.08 -41.98
C VAL A 708 5.23 -0.58 -40.89
N ASN A 709 5.16 0.76 -40.75
CA ASN A 709 4.25 1.37 -39.80
C ASN A 709 2.79 0.87 -39.99
N PRO A 710 2.20 0.15 -39.03
CA PRO A 710 0.85 -0.39 -39.16
C PRO A 710 -0.24 0.65 -39.41
N ALA A 711 -0.03 1.92 -38.97
CA ALA A 711 -1.00 2.99 -39.15
C ALA A 711 -1.11 3.48 -40.59
N LEU A 712 -0.16 3.16 -41.47
CA LEU A 712 -0.22 3.52 -42.89
C LEU A 712 -1.45 2.96 -43.60
N ALA A 713 -1.93 1.78 -43.20
CA ALA A 713 -3.16 1.22 -43.75
C ALA A 713 -4.38 2.15 -43.52
N SER A 714 -4.43 2.87 -42.40
CA SER A 714 -5.48 3.83 -42.09
C SER A 714 -5.38 5.09 -42.96
N SER A 715 -4.18 5.54 -43.31
CA SER A 715 -3.97 6.67 -44.22
C SER A 715 -4.56 6.42 -45.62
N PHE A 716 -4.54 5.18 -46.08
CA PHE A 716 -5.13 4.81 -47.36
C PHE A 716 -6.66 4.62 -47.31
N GLN A 717 -7.24 4.39 -46.13
CA GLN A 717 -8.65 4.07 -45.95
C GLN A 717 -9.47 5.28 -45.51
N LEU A 718 -8.86 6.22 -44.77
CA LEU A 718 -9.55 7.37 -44.17
C LEU A 718 -9.02 8.66 -44.78
N GLY A 719 -9.89 9.39 -45.52
CA GLY A 719 -9.57 10.73 -45.92
C GLY A 719 -9.40 11.63 -44.69
N GLY A 720 -8.27 12.33 -44.61
CA GLY A 720 -7.98 13.23 -43.47
C GLY A 720 -7.13 12.56 -42.35
N PHE A 721 -6.71 11.29 -42.49
CA PHE A 721 -5.73 10.67 -41.59
C PHE A 721 -4.33 10.70 -42.22
N SER A 722 -3.37 11.21 -41.44
CA SER A 722 -1.94 11.20 -41.77
C SER A 722 -1.15 10.39 -40.74
N ALA A 723 -0.48 9.33 -41.19
CA ALA A 723 0.42 8.55 -40.32
C ALA A 723 1.77 9.25 -40.21
N LEU A 724 2.21 9.51 -38.98
CA LEU A 724 3.51 10.04 -38.65
C LEU A 724 4.38 8.90 -38.09
N ASP A 725 5.67 8.92 -38.40
CA ASP A 725 6.61 7.86 -37.99
C ASP A 725 7.99 8.46 -37.68
N LEU A 726 8.37 8.43 -36.42
CA LEU A 726 9.69 8.87 -35.96
C LEU A 726 10.60 7.69 -35.55
N SER A 727 10.26 6.48 -35.98
CA SER A 727 11.04 5.28 -35.63
C SER A 727 12.52 5.39 -36.01
N ASP A 728 12.83 6.00 -37.18
CA ASP A 728 14.21 6.20 -37.67
C ASP A 728 14.93 7.31 -36.90
N ALA A 729 14.25 8.12 -36.13
CA ALA A 729 14.82 9.12 -35.22
C ALA A 729 15.04 8.61 -33.80
N VAL A 730 14.52 7.40 -33.48
CA VAL A 730 14.63 6.74 -32.15
C VAL A 730 15.49 5.47 -32.23
N CYS A 731 15.42 4.74 -33.34
CA CYS A 731 16.11 3.48 -33.56
C CYS A 731 17.04 3.57 -34.75
N ASP A 732 18.23 2.95 -34.70
CA ASP A 732 18.99 2.64 -35.86
C ASP A 732 18.43 1.43 -36.65
N ASP A 733 19.09 0.94 -37.67
CA ASP A 733 18.62 -0.19 -38.50
C ASP A 733 18.42 -1.49 -37.70
N PHE A 734 19.04 -1.64 -36.52
CA PHE A 734 19.11 -2.90 -35.79
C PHE A 734 18.57 -2.81 -34.36
N VAL A 735 18.71 -1.65 -33.70
CA VAL A 735 18.44 -1.50 -32.29
C VAL A 735 17.83 -0.13 -31.97
N CYS A 736 16.84 -0.16 -31.10
CA CYS A 736 16.33 1.03 -30.39
C CYS A 736 17.13 1.16 -29.12
N ARG A 737 18.03 2.11 -29.05
CA ARG A 737 19.00 2.26 -27.96
C ARG A 737 18.38 2.88 -26.73
N ALA A 738 19.02 2.73 -25.57
CA ALA A 738 18.64 3.43 -24.36
C ALA A 738 19.05 4.90 -24.34
N GLU A 739 20.09 5.24 -25.13
CA GLU A 739 20.71 6.55 -25.23
C GLU A 739 21.19 6.77 -26.69
N GLN A 740 21.04 8.00 -27.21
CA GLN A 740 21.49 8.39 -28.54
C GLN A 740 22.04 9.81 -28.49
N GLY A 741 23.22 10.01 -29.09
CA GLY A 741 23.85 11.33 -29.17
C GLY A 741 24.02 12.02 -27.82
N ASN A 742 24.50 11.31 -26.80
CA ASN A 742 24.65 11.77 -25.42
C ASN A 742 23.32 12.25 -24.77
N VAL A 743 22.15 11.84 -25.29
CA VAL A 743 20.86 12.14 -24.74
C VAL A 743 20.14 10.84 -24.39
N LEU A 744 19.68 10.73 -23.16
CA LEU A 744 18.94 9.57 -22.66
C LEU A 744 17.54 9.53 -23.27
N ILE A 745 17.18 8.40 -23.89
CA ILE A 745 15.90 8.28 -24.59
C ILE A 745 14.76 8.05 -23.62
N TYR A 746 14.92 7.12 -22.67
CA TYR A 746 13.83 6.67 -21.79
C TYR A 746 14.02 7.14 -20.34
N ARG A 747 12.92 7.58 -19.71
CA ARG A 747 12.87 7.89 -18.28
C ARG A 747 12.39 6.70 -17.41
N ASP A 748 11.73 5.74 -18.03
CA ASP A 748 11.27 4.46 -17.44
C ASP A 748 11.31 3.34 -18.49
N GLU A 749 10.40 2.37 -18.48
CA GLU A 749 10.35 1.25 -19.43
C GLU A 749 9.87 1.66 -20.82
N HIS A 750 9.06 2.70 -20.96
CA HIS A 750 8.42 3.03 -22.24
C HIS A 750 8.16 4.53 -22.47
N HIS A 751 8.38 5.39 -21.46
CA HIS A 751 8.20 6.81 -21.62
C HIS A 751 9.51 7.50 -22.00
N LEU A 752 9.44 8.40 -22.99
CA LEU A 752 10.58 9.23 -23.40
C LEU A 752 10.89 10.30 -22.34
N THR A 753 12.16 10.71 -22.27
CA THR A 753 12.55 11.92 -21.56
C THR A 753 12.08 13.17 -22.33
N ALA A 754 11.63 14.21 -21.63
CA ALA A 754 11.28 15.47 -22.26
C ALA A 754 12.50 16.08 -23.01
N THR A 755 13.71 15.81 -22.52
CA THR A 755 14.98 16.22 -23.14
C THR A 755 15.17 15.56 -24.49
N TYR A 756 14.92 14.24 -24.64
CA TYR A 756 15.03 13.58 -25.93
C TYR A 756 13.98 14.05 -26.92
N VAL A 757 12.74 14.26 -26.48
CA VAL A 757 11.63 14.76 -27.33
C VAL A 757 11.96 16.13 -27.93
N ARG A 758 12.73 16.99 -27.26
CA ARG A 758 13.21 18.24 -27.84
C ARG A 758 14.08 18.02 -29.08
N THR A 759 14.91 16.97 -29.07
CA THR A 759 15.78 16.67 -30.26
C THR A 759 14.98 16.09 -31.42
N LEU A 760 13.75 15.60 -31.17
CA LEU A 760 12.82 15.10 -32.18
C LEU A 760 12.00 16.22 -32.87
N THR A 761 12.06 17.47 -32.36
CA THR A 761 11.21 18.57 -32.80
C THR A 761 11.35 18.86 -34.30
N THR A 762 12.58 18.84 -34.83
CA THR A 762 12.84 19.10 -36.25
C THR A 762 12.19 18.06 -37.15
N GLU A 763 12.39 16.79 -36.88
CA GLU A 763 11.80 15.69 -37.68
C GLU A 763 10.28 15.65 -37.55
N LEU A 764 9.73 15.82 -36.32
CA LEU A 764 8.29 15.93 -36.13
C LEU A 764 7.71 17.10 -36.92
N GLY A 765 8.36 18.26 -36.86
CA GLY A 765 7.95 19.46 -37.59
C GLY A 765 7.93 19.24 -39.12
N ARG A 766 8.95 18.56 -39.66
CA ARG A 766 9.01 18.18 -41.07
C ARG A 766 7.81 17.32 -41.48
N GLN A 767 7.47 16.34 -40.68
CA GLN A 767 6.33 15.45 -40.97
C GLN A 767 4.98 16.15 -40.81
N ILE A 768 4.76 16.95 -39.73
CA ILE A 768 3.54 17.74 -39.55
C ILE A 768 3.40 18.76 -40.69
N GLY A 769 4.45 19.50 -41.05
CA GLY A 769 4.41 20.45 -42.17
C GLY A 769 3.98 19.78 -43.46
N SER A 770 4.56 18.60 -43.78
CA SER A 770 4.16 17.79 -44.94
C SER A 770 2.71 17.31 -44.90
N ALA A 771 2.21 16.88 -43.72
CA ALA A 771 0.89 16.36 -43.54
C ALA A 771 -0.21 17.45 -43.60
N THR A 772 0.06 18.62 -43.03
CA THR A 772 -0.88 19.73 -42.93
C THR A 772 -0.78 20.72 -44.09
N GLY A 773 0.39 20.82 -44.71
CA GLY A 773 0.70 21.85 -45.68
C GLY A 773 0.77 23.27 -45.09
N TRP A 774 0.93 23.38 -43.76
CA TRP A 774 0.94 24.68 -43.08
C TRP A 774 2.25 25.43 -43.26
N TRP A 775 3.33 24.73 -43.44
CA TRP A 775 4.67 25.25 -43.81
C TRP A 775 5.39 24.28 -44.72
N ALA A 776 6.30 24.78 -45.50
CA ALA A 776 7.25 23.92 -46.24
C ALA A 776 8.22 23.29 -45.23
N GLY A 777 8.44 22.00 -45.30
CA GLY A 777 9.48 21.37 -44.49
C GLY A 777 10.85 22.04 -44.78
N PRO A 778 11.78 22.03 -43.79
CA PRO A 778 13.13 22.57 -44.00
C PRO A 778 13.86 21.90 -45.13
#